data_58a5b8103715c7fa47d08d347ce3b766
#
_entry.id   58a5b8103715c7fa47d08d347ce3b766
#
_cell.length_a   1.000
_cell.length_b   1.000
_cell.length_c   1.000
_cell.angle_alpha   90.00
_cell.angle_beta   90.00
_cell.angle_gamma   90.00
#
_symmetry.space_group_name_H-M   'P 1'
#
loop_
_entity.id
_entity.type
_entity.pdbx_description
1 polymer ?
#
loop_
_entity_poly.entity_id
_entity_poly.type
_entity_poly.pdbx_seq_one_letter_code
_entity_poly.pdbx_strand_id
1 'polypeptide(L)'
;MTTAGVATPVEELATAGHRRERTMGRAWVQAVLLVGIFGFTVLGFMAARTYQADPPIPERVISESGTPLFSGEDVRSGQEVFLKNGLMQYGSNFGHGAYLGPDFTADYLHRAALDVEEAYGGEGTDARSLTIRDFRTNTYDPATGTLVYSDGQADAYDRLVGHYHEFFSAPAGDTGLRPAAISDPEDTRQLTAYFSWSAWVAAAERPGKDYSYTNNWPPEELVENGPTADAVVWSVLSLIALLVGIGALLAVFGRWNWLGWHGRDQQELTFRAPDRVALTPSQKATAGFFLAMAVMFLVQSLVGVASQHYRAEIGGFFGLDTDRYLPFNIVRTWHVQLSIFWVVTSFLAAGIFLAPMIAARKEPRGQRVLTHLLLGAVVVVVAGSLLGELAGIHGWFGSLWSWFGMQGFEYLDLGRFWQILLTIGLVFWVVILARGLRSRLRVEHRTNMPWLFFYAALALPAFYAVGLLAHPRASFAVADFWRFIVVHLWVEDFLELFTTVMVAYLFVLLGVVRERVAMTVIFLDIILYSAGGVIGMAHHLYFNGEPAEVLALGAFFSALEVIPLTFLTVEAWSFLQLGARQESQSVTPFPHRWAVMFLVAVGFWNFLGAGVFGFLINLPVVSYYEIGTALTANHSHAAMMGVYGMLAVGFMLFCLRYLLPEDAWSDKLAKTSFWSLNIGLAWMCFVTLLPLGIVQLHRSVSEGYWAARELNFLTNDLNALLGWLRLPGDVLFIGGGVLPLVLMGLQGVRHRGSHQDALDDDDLLLFTEVTPTTGPANTDRVEVR
;
A
#
# COMPACT_ATOMS: atom_id res chain seq x y z
N MET A 1 -10.74 -28.69 62.00
CA MET A 1 -9.81 -29.20 60.93
C MET A 1 -10.38 -28.64 59.62
N THR A 2 -9.88 -27.52 59.18
CA THR A 2 -10.23 -26.87 57.92
C THR A 2 -9.33 -27.45 56.84
N THR A 3 -9.95 -28.12 55.87
CA THR A 3 -9.28 -28.61 54.66
C THR A 3 -8.87 -27.41 53.77
N ALA A 4 -7.59 -27.15 53.72
CA ALA A 4 -7.02 -26.23 52.72
C ALA A 4 -7.20 -26.91 51.36
N GLY A 5 -7.97 -26.29 50.47
CA GLY A 5 -8.09 -26.72 49.06
C GLY A 5 -6.73 -26.54 48.38
N VAL A 6 -6.25 -27.61 47.80
CA VAL A 6 -5.11 -27.57 46.90
C VAL A 6 -5.56 -26.91 45.63
N ALA A 7 -4.99 -25.75 45.31
CA ALA A 7 -5.23 -25.05 44.05
C ALA A 7 -4.87 -25.98 42.87
N THR A 8 -5.73 -26.04 41.88
CA THR A 8 -5.48 -26.84 40.69
C THR A 8 -4.35 -26.20 39.86
N PRO A 9 -3.56 -26.99 39.09
CA PRO A 9 -2.47 -26.47 38.24
C PRO A 9 -2.93 -25.39 37.25
N VAL A 10 -4.21 -25.35 36.90
CA VAL A 10 -4.82 -24.33 36.05
C VAL A 10 -4.98 -22.98 36.77
N GLU A 11 -5.28 -23.01 38.09
CA GLU A 11 -5.29 -21.79 38.92
C GLU A 11 -3.88 -21.25 39.15
N GLU A 12 -2.87 -22.13 39.26
CA GLU A 12 -1.45 -21.71 39.32
C GLU A 12 -0.98 -21.10 38.00
N LEU A 13 -1.39 -21.61 36.82
CA LEU A 13 -1.10 -21.03 35.52
C LEU A 13 -1.84 -19.70 35.30
N ALA A 14 -3.11 -19.61 35.71
CA ALA A 14 -3.86 -18.37 35.68
C ALA A 14 -3.32 -17.33 36.67
N THR A 15 -2.78 -17.77 37.82
CA THR A 15 -2.15 -16.89 38.82
C THR A 15 -0.66 -16.64 38.56
N ALA A 16 0.07 -17.56 37.92
CA ALA A 16 1.46 -17.35 37.48
C ALA A 16 1.56 -16.29 36.36
N GLY A 17 0.53 -16.17 35.52
CA GLY A 17 0.42 -15.07 34.55
C GLY A 17 0.17 -13.69 35.18
N HIS A 18 -0.02 -13.60 36.49
CA HIS A 18 -0.32 -12.34 37.20
C HIS A 18 0.87 -11.72 37.91
N ARG A 19 2.07 -12.28 37.78
CA ARG A 19 3.27 -11.51 38.19
C ARG A 19 3.47 -10.38 37.20
N ARG A 20 3.27 -9.13 37.67
CA ARG A 20 3.58 -7.86 37.00
C ARG A 20 5.07 -7.71 36.67
N GLU A 21 5.68 -8.68 36.02
CA GLU A 21 7.03 -8.52 35.50
C GLU A 21 6.92 -7.62 34.26
N ARG A 22 7.59 -6.49 34.30
CA ARG A 22 7.78 -5.68 33.11
C ARG A 22 8.52 -6.54 32.09
N THR A 23 7.82 -7.00 31.08
CA THR A 23 8.39 -7.83 30.02
C THR A 23 9.48 -7.06 29.26
N MET A 24 9.36 -5.73 29.16
CA MET A 24 10.33 -4.84 28.49
C MET A 24 10.91 -3.81 29.43
N GLY A 25 12.24 -3.61 29.33
CA GLY A 25 12.97 -2.62 30.12
C GLY A 25 12.60 -1.18 29.75
N ARG A 26 12.85 -0.24 30.69
CA ARG A 26 12.60 1.19 30.45
C ARG A 26 13.35 1.74 29.24
N ALA A 27 14.55 1.22 28.95
CA ALA A 27 15.36 1.64 27.81
C ALA A 27 14.65 1.43 26.46
N TRP A 28 13.93 0.31 26.28
CA TRP A 28 13.16 0.05 25.07
C TRP A 28 12.03 1.06 24.88
N VAL A 29 11.28 1.35 25.95
CA VAL A 29 10.19 2.35 25.90
C VAL A 29 10.76 3.74 25.61
N GLN A 30 11.88 4.09 26.20
CA GLN A 30 12.56 5.38 25.95
C GLN A 30 13.08 5.45 24.51
N ALA A 31 13.62 4.36 23.94
CA ALA A 31 14.06 4.30 22.55
C ALA A 31 12.89 4.51 21.59
N VAL A 32 11.76 3.79 21.78
CA VAL A 32 10.54 3.97 20.96
C VAL A 32 10.04 5.42 21.02
N LEU A 33 9.95 6.00 22.22
CA LEU A 33 9.48 7.37 22.36
C LEU A 33 10.43 8.37 21.71
N LEU A 34 11.75 8.22 21.91
CA LEU A 34 12.75 9.12 21.35
C LEU A 34 12.74 9.08 19.82
N VAL A 35 12.75 7.87 19.23
CA VAL A 35 12.78 7.70 17.77
C VAL A 35 11.46 8.10 17.16
N GLY A 36 10.31 7.78 17.79
CA GLY A 36 9.01 8.23 17.35
C GLY A 36 8.88 9.76 17.36
N ILE A 37 9.29 10.44 18.45
CA ILE A 37 9.32 11.91 18.50
C ILE A 37 10.21 12.47 17.39
N PHE A 38 11.38 11.88 17.15
CA PHE A 38 12.29 12.29 16.08
C PHE A 38 11.61 12.15 14.70
N GLY A 39 11.09 10.96 14.36
CA GLY A 39 10.44 10.70 13.08
C GLY A 39 9.28 11.67 12.80
N PHE A 40 8.35 11.81 13.76
CA PHE A 40 7.21 12.74 13.59
C PHE A 40 7.62 14.23 13.61
N THR A 41 8.72 14.59 14.26
CA THR A 41 9.26 15.97 14.18
C THR A 41 9.81 16.24 12.78
N VAL A 42 10.55 15.30 12.19
CA VAL A 42 11.04 15.42 10.81
C VAL A 42 9.87 15.42 9.82
N LEU A 43 8.85 14.58 10.00
CA LEU A 43 7.63 14.61 9.19
C LEU A 43 6.94 15.98 9.25
N GLY A 44 6.82 16.56 10.45
CA GLY A 44 6.28 17.92 10.63
C GLY A 44 7.14 19.00 9.96
N PHE A 45 8.45 18.85 9.97
CA PHE A 45 9.37 19.70 9.21
C PHE A 45 9.14 19.57 7.70
N MET A 46 9.05 18.34 7.18
CA MET A 46 8.75 18.11 5.76
C MET A 46 7.42 18.73 5.37
N ALA A 47 6.35 18.53 6.16
CA ALA A 47 5.07 19.18 5.92
C ALA A 47 5.20 20.71 5.83
N ALA A 48 5.91 21.32 6.77
CA ALA A 48 6.15 22.77 6.74
C ALA A 48 6.93 23.21 5.49
N ARG A 49 7.90 22.41 5.04
CA ARG A 49 8.67 22.67 3.81
C ARG A 49 7.82 22.54 2.56
N THR A 50 6.94 21.53 2.49
CA THR A 50 5.97 21.39 1.39
C THR A 50 5.16 22.67 1.19
N TYR A 51 4.54 23.19 2.25
CA TYR A 51 3.77 24.43 2.16
C TYR A 51 4.60 25.69 1.84
N GLN A 52 5.87 25.74 2.29
CA GLN A 52 6.75 26.91 2.07
C GLN A 52 7.37 26.92 0.68
N ALA A 53 7.61 25.75 0.12
CA ALA A 53 8.32 25.57 -1.14
C ALA A 53 7.39 25.16 -2.30
N ASP A 54 6.08 25.17 -2.06
CA ASP A 54 5.05 24.85 -3.04
C ASP A 54 5.24 25.66 -4.33
N PRO A 55 5.21 25.02 -5.52
CA PRO A 55 5.28 25.74 -6.78
C PRO A 55 4.15 26.75 -6.89
N PRO A 56 4.44 28.03 -7.21
CA PRO A 56 3.40 29.05 -7.25
C PRO A 56 2.42 28.81 -8.41
N ILE A 57 1.13 29.01 -8.15
CA ILE A 57 0.11 29.10 -9.20
C ILE A 57 -0.01 30.59 -9.56
N PRO A 58 0.41 31.01 -10.78
CA PRO A 58 0.36 32.42 -11.19
C PRO A 58 -1.08 32.95 -11.15
N GLU A 59 -1.28 34.21 -10.76
CA GLU A 59 -2.60 34.81 -10.87
C GLU A 59 -3.02 34.99 -12.34
N ARG A 60 -2.04 35.24 -13.22
CA ARG A 60 -2.23 35.35 -14.65
C ARG A 60 -0.98 34.91 -15.43
N VAL A 61 -1.21 34.33 -16.58
CA VAL A 61 -0.16 33.99 -17.57
C VAL A 61 -0.42 34.79 -18.82
N ILE A 62 0.60 35.51 -19.31
CA ILE A 62 0.55 36.36 -20.50
C ILE A 62 1.71 36.03 -21.43
N SER A 63 1.58 36.35 -22.73
CA SER A 63 2.72 36.29 -23.65
C SER A 63 3.62 37.53 -23.48
N GLU A 64 4.82 37.52 -24.07
CA GLU A 64 5.72 38.69 -24.16
C GLU A 64 5.05 39.88 -24.87
N SER A 65 4.16 39.60 -25.84
CA SER A 65 3.34 40.63 -26.48
C SER A 65 2.24 41.22 -25.59
N GLY A 66 2.04 40.69 -24.36
CA GLY A 66 1.05 41.12 -23.38
C GLY A 66 -0.34 40.49 -23.57
N THR A 67 -0.48 39.51 -24.43
CA THR A 67 -1.75 38.80 -24.65
C THR A 67 -2.05 37.84 -23.47
N PRO A 68 -3.22 37.96 -22.80
CA PRO A 68 -3.59 37.00 -21.75
C PRO A 68 -3.84 35.60 -22.32
N LEU A 69 -3.27 34.57 -21.68
CA LEU A 69 -3.44 33.18 -22.06
C LEU A 69 -4.42 32.46 -21.12
N PHE A 70 -4.11 32.43 -19.84
CA PHE A 70 -4.94 31.81 -18.81
C PHE A 70 -4.65 32.40 -17.42
N SER A 71 -5.53 32.12 -16.46
CA SER A 71 -5.44 32.59 -15.08
C SER A 71 -5.10 31.42 -14.11
N GLY A 72 -4.73 31.75 -12.87
CA GLY A 72 -4.56 30.77 -11.82
C GLY A 72 -5.86 30.03 -11.44
N GLU A 73 -7.02 30.66 -11.69
CA GLU A 73 -8.30 29.99 -11.53
C GLU A 73 -8.51 28.93 -12.63
N ASP A 74 -8.06 29.19 -13.86
CA ASP A 74 -8.09 28.19 -14.94
C ASP A 74 -7.22 26.96 -14.59
N VAL A 75 -6.04 27.19 -14.00
CA VAL A 75 -5.17 26.09 -13.53
C VAL A 75 -5.87 25.25 -12.46
N ARG A 76 -6.51 25.89 -11.46
CA ARG A 76 -7.22 25.14 -10.39
C ARG A 76 -8.46 24.42 -10.92
N SER A 77 -9.21 25.06 -11.82
CA SER A 77 -10.37 24.43 -12.47
C SER A 77 -9.93 23.29 -13.38
N GLY A 78 -8.80 23.43 -14.09
CA GLY A 78 -8.21 22.35 -14.88
C GLY A 78 -7.80 21.14 -14.03
N GLN A 79 -7.22 21.38 -12.85
CA GLN A 79 -6.95 20.29 -11.89
C GLN A 79 -8.25 19.62 -11.43
N GLU A 80 -9.33 20.37 -11.17
CA GLU A 80 -10.63 19.78 -10.86
C GLU A 80 -11.20 18.96 -12.01
N VAL A 81 -11.08 19.43 -13.27
CA VAL A 81 -11.48 18.67 -14.45
C VAL A 81 -10.67 17.37 -14.56
N PHE A 82 -9.36 17.42 -14.32
CA PHE A 82 -8.47 16.24 -14.29
C PHE A 82 -8.94 15.21 -13.27
N LEU A 83 -9.18 15.63 -12.03
CA LEU A 83 -9.61 14.76 -10.95
C LEU A 83 -11.04 14.24 -11.13
N LYS A 84 -11.98 15.10 -11.52
CA LYS A 84 -13.40 14.77 -11.74
C LYS A 84 -13.60 13.69 -12.80
N ASN A 85 -12.79 13.71 -13.85
CA ASN A 85 -12.85 12.72 -14.92
C ASN A 85 -11.98 11.49 -14.65
N GLY A 86 -11.38 11.37 -13.46
CA GLY A 86 -10.54 10.24 -13.07
C GLY A 86 -9.30 10.08 -13.97
N LEU A 87 -8.72 11.18 -14.44
CA LEU A 87 -7.58 11.12 -15.36
C LEU A 87 -6.30 10.64 -14.67
N MET A 88 -6.19 10.78 -13.34
CA MET A 88 -5.12 10.17 -12.55
C MET A 88 -5.25 8.63 -12.47
N GLN A 89 -6.42 8.07 -12.79
CA GLN A 89 -6.65 6.61 -12.94
C GLN A 89 -6.50 6.14 -14.37
N TYR A 90 -6.15 7.04 -15.31
CA TYR A 90 -5.91 6.75 -16.72
C TYR A 90 -4.46 6.98 -17.10
N GLY A 91 -3.98 8.21 -16.95
CA GLY A 91 -2.61 8.67 -17.11
C GLY A 91 -2.03 9.14 -15.79
N SER A 92 -1.03 10.02 -15.84
CA SER A 92 -0.38 10.58 -14.66
C SER A 92 -0.09 12.07 -14.81
N ASN A 93 0.22 12.73 -13.70
CA ASN A 93 0.77 14.06 -13.64
C ASN A 93 1.94 14.05 -12.64
N PHE A 94 3.06 14.66 -12.95
CA PHE A 94 4.31 14.57 -12.20
C PHE A 94 4.73 13.10 -11.90
N GLY A 95 4.49 12.16 -12.81
CA GLY A 95 4.77 10.73 -12.65
C GLY A 95 3.76 9.96 -11.78
N HIS A 96 2.83 10.64 -11.14
CA HIS A 96 1.87 10.04 -10.22
C HIS A 96 0.53 9.79 -10.90
N GLY A 97 0.09 8.53 -10.88
CA GLY A 97 -1.17 8.08 -11.48
C GLY A 97 -1.07 6.70 -12.11
N ALA A 98 -2.00 6.42 -13.02
CA ALA A 98 -2.09 5.16 -13.74
C ALA A 98 -1.19 5.10 -14.98
N TYR A 99 -1.18 3.94 -15.66
CA TYR A 99 -0.13 3.57 -16.61
C TYR A 99 -0.65 3.25 -18.03
N LEU A 100 -1.89 3.58 -18.39
CA LEU A 100 -2.41 3.39 -19.74
C LEU A 100 -2.28 4.66 -20.58
N GLY A 101 -2.66 5.81 -20.04
CA GLY A 101 -2.54 7.10 -20.71
C GLY A 101 -1.17 7.74 -20.54
N PRO A 102 -0.95 8.89 -21.21
CA PRO A 102 0.28 9.65 -21.08
C PRO A 102 0.50 10.17 -19.65
N ASP A 103 1.75 10.53 -19.34
CA ASP A 103 1.98 11.51 -18.29
C ASP A 103 1.78 12.90 -18.88
N PHE A 104 0.79 13.61 -18.40
CA PHE A 104 0.37 14.87 -19.00
C PHE A 104 1.37 16.02 -18.78
N THR A 105 2.21 15.95 -17.73
CA THR A 105 3.33 16.88 -17.55
C THR A 105 4.37 16.66 -18.65
N ALA A 106 4.77 15.41 -18.86
CA ALA A 106 5.81 15.06 -19.85
C ALA A 106 5.31 15.23 -21.29
N ASP A 107 4.08 14.84 -21.58
CA ASP A 107 3.48 14.96 -22.91
C ASP A 107 3.35 16.42 -23.33
N TYR A 108 2.81 17.28 -22.42
CA TYR A 108 2.72 18.71 -22.68
C TYR A 108 4.09 19.35 -22.85
N LEU A 109 5.03 19.09 -21.95
CA LEU A 109 6.38 19.66 -22.00
C LEU A 109 7.09 19.34 -23.32
N HIS A 110 7.05 18.07 -23.72
CA HIS A 110 7.67 17.62 -24.97
C HIS A 110 7.08 18.32 -26.20
N ARG A 111 5.74 18.29 -26.32
CA ARG A 111 5.04 18.89 -27.46
C ARG A 111 5.26 20.39 -27.55
N ALA A 112 5.15 21.10 -26.40
CA ALA A 112 5.37 22.53 -26.35
C ALA A 112 6.83 22.88 -26.69
N ALA A 113 7.80 22.09 -26.24
CA ALA A 113 9.21 22.32 -26.57
C ALA A 113 9.50 22.08 -28.06
N LEU A 114 8.89 21.07 -28.68
CA LEU A 114 8.98 20.87 -30.14
C LEU A 114 8.39 22.05 -30.91
N ASP A 115 7.22 22.51 -30.52
CA ASP A 115 6.55 23.65 -31.15
C ASP A 115 7.38 24.95 -31.06
N VAL A 116 8.02 25.17 -29.92
CA VAL A 116 8.92 26.33 -29.71
C VAL A 116 10.19 26.19 -30.51
N GLU A 117 10.81 25.00 -30.57
CA GLU A 117 12.01 24.74 -31.40
C GLU A 117 11.71 24.96 -32.89
N GLU A 118 10.55 24.52 -33.36
CA GLU A 118 10.09 24.74 -34.74
C GLU A 118 9.91 26.23 -35.03
N ALA A 119 9.32 26.99 -34.09
CA ALA A 119 9.15 28.45 -34.19
C ALA A 119 10.49 29.18 -34.33
N TYR A 120 11.58 28.65 -33.76
CA TYR A 120 12.94 29.18 -33.89
C TYR A 120 13.68 28.67 -35.13
N GLY A 121 13.04 27.94 -36.02
CA GLY A 121 13.61 27.50 -37.32
C GLY A 121 13.89 26.01 -37.38
N GLY A 122 13.45 25.20 -36.43
CA GLY A 122 13.60 23.76 -36.41
C GLY A 122 14.94 23.27 -35.86
N GLU A 123 15.27 22.01 -36.13
CA GLU A 123 16.48 21.37 -35.59
C GLU A 123 17.76 22.18 -35.88
N GLY A 124 18.40 22.67 -34.83
CA GLY A 124 19.65 23.40 -34.90
C GLY A 124 20.10 23.90 -33.52
N THR A 125 21.43 24.10 -33.38
CA THR A 125 22.02 24.49 -32.09
C THR A 125 21.45 25.81 -31.56
N ASP A 126 21.15 26.76 -32.43
CA ASP A 126 20.64 28.07 -32.05
C ASP A 126 19.15 27.96 -31.60
N ALA A 127 18.32 27.24 -32.38
CA ALA A 127 16.92 27.01 -32.03
C ALA A 127 16.82 26.22 -30.70
N ARG A 128 17.57 25.16 -30.55
CA ARG A 128 17.65 24.38 -29.30
C ARG A 128 18.03 25.25 -28.10
N SER A 129 19.06 26.08 -28.22
CA SER A 129 19.52 26.95 -27.14
C SER A 129 18.47 27.98 -26.73
N LEU A 130 17.69 28.49 -27.69
CA LEU A 130 16.62 29.43 -27.44
C LEU A 130 15.44 28.71 -26.75
N THR A 131 15.09 27.52 -27.18
CA THR A 131 14.05 26.70 -26.55
C THR A 131 14.42 26.37 -25.09
N ILE A 132 15.63 25.89 -24.82
CA ILE A 132 16.12 25.64 -23.45
C ILE A 132 16.01 26.92 -22.61
N ARG A 133 16.45 28.06 -23.13
CA ARG A 133 16.36 29.35 -22.41
C ARG A 133 14.92 29.66 -22.04
N ASP A 134 13.98 29.55 -22.98
CA ASP A 134 12.57 29.93 -22.77
C ASP A 134 11.89 29.08 -21.71
N PHE A 135 12.20 27.77 -21.66
CA PHE A 135 11.62 26.88 -20.67
C PHE A 135 12.31 26.93 -19.31
N ARG A 136 13.66 27.09 -19.27
CA ARG A 136 14.39 27.09 -17.99
C ARG A 136 14.38 28.44 -17.28
N THR A 137 14.25 29.55 -18.02
CA THR A 137 14.19 30.88 -17.41
C THR A 137 12.86 31.04 -16.65
N ASN A 138 12.96 31.22 -15.33
CA ASN A 138 11.79 31.49 -14.52
C ASN A 138 11.38 32.95 -14.63
N THR A 139 10.35 33.24 -15.41
CA THR A 139 9.80 34.57 -15.67
C THR A 139 8.65 34.95 -14.72
N TYR A 140 8.40 34.16 -13.68
CA TYR A 140 7.37 34.43 -12.69
C TYR A 140 7.78 35.58 -11.76
N ASP A 141 6.96 36.64 -11.74
CA ASP A 141 7.11 37.75 -10.81
C ASP A 141 6.15 37.58 -9.61
N PRO A 142 6.68 37.26 -8.42
CA PRO A 142 5.85 37.06 -7.23
C PRO A 142 5.18 38.36 -6.72
N ALA A 143 5.67 39.56 -7.13
CA ALA A 143 5.10 40.82 -6.70
C ALA A 143 3.78 41.15 -7.43
N THR A 144 3.66 40.68 -8.68
CA THR A 144 2.47 40.88 -9.52
C THR A 144 1.65 39.63 -9.74
N GLY A 145 2.16 38.47 -9.30
CA GLY A 145 1.56 37.16 -9.58
C GLY A 145 1.54 36.81 -11.07
N THR A 146 2.39 37.43 -11.89
CA THR A 146 2.38 37.30 -13.35
C THR A 146 3.48 36.35 -13.81
N LEU A 147 3.14 35.38 -14.66
CA LEU A 147 4.06 34.57 -15.41
C LEU A 147 4.03 35.00 -16.87
N VAL A 148 5.21 35.22 -17.47
CA VAL A 148 5.35 35.65 -18.88
C VAL A 148 5.89 34.50 -19.70
N TYR A 149 5.15 34.06 -20.71
CA TYR A 149 5.59 33.09 -21.72
C TYR A 149 6.18 33.83 -22.93
N SER A 150 7.19 33.22 -23.59
CA SER A 150 7.60 33.66 -24.91
C SER A 150 6.43 33.53 -25.91
N ASP A 151 6.46 34.28 -26.99
CA ASP A 151 5.42 34.19 -28.02
C ASP A 151 5.33 32.77 -28.61
N GLY A 152 6.48 32.07 -28.70
CA GLY A 152 6.51 30.65 -29.09
C GLY A 152 5.79 29.71 -28.11
N GLN A 153 5.97 29.93 -26.81
CA GLN A 153 5.23 29.18 -25.79
C GLN A 153 3.72 29.50 -25.81
N ALA A 154 3.35 30.75 -26.09
CA ALA A 154 1.95 31.15 -26.21
C ALA A 154 1.26 30.47 -27.41
N ASP A 155 1.93 30.46 -28.59
CA ASP A 155 1.45 29.74 -29.78
C ASP A 155 1.35 28.23 -29.56
N ALA A 156 2.29 27.62 -28.83
CA ALA A 156 2.27 26.22 -28.45
C ALA A 156 1.06 25.92 -27.54
N TYR A 157 0.78 26.79 -26.56
CA TYR A 157 -0.40 26.62 -25.70
C TYR A 157 -1.71 26.57 -26.52
N ASP A 158 -1.90 27.52 -27.45
CA ASP A 158 -3.11 27.56 -28.29
C ASP A 158 -3.25 26.30 -29.15
N ARG A 159 -2.14 25.78 -29.72
CA ARG A 159 -2.15 24.52 -30.47
C ARG A 159 -2.49 23.34 -29.59
N LEU A 160 -1.94 23.28 -28.37
CA LEU A 160 -2.17 22.17 -27.45
C LEU A 160 -3.59 22.17 -26.87
N VAL A 161 -4.27 23.31 -26.75
CA VAL A 161 -5.71 23.33 -26.46
C VAL A 161 -6.48 22.54 -27.53
N GLY A 162 -6.15 22.73 -28.81
CA GLY A 162 -6.75 21.97 -29.92
C GLY A 162 -6.42 20.48 -29.84
N HIS A 163 -5.15 20.14 -29.59
CA HIS A 163 -4.69 18.74 -29.46
C HIS A 163 -5.42 18.00 -28.33
N TYR A 164 -5.50 18.56 -27.13
CA TYR A 164 -6.18 17.90 -26.01
C TYR A 164 -7.72 17.87 -26.21
N HIS A 165 -8.29 18.85 -26.89
CA HIS A 165 -9.70 18.78 -27.24
C HIS A 165 -9.98 17.59 -28.17
N GLU A 166 -9.16 17.36 -29.18
CA GLU A 166 -9.26 16.20 -30.06
C GLU A 166 -9.05 14.90 -29.29
N PHE A 167 -8.02 14.82 -28.45
CA PHE A 167 -7.69 13.63 -27.65
C PHE A 167 -8.85 13.20 -26.72
N PHE A 168 -9.43 14.16 -25.96
CA PHE A 168 -10.49 13.85 -25.01
C PHE A 168 -11.89 13.76 -25.63
N SER A 169 -12.06 14.24 -26.86
CA SER A 169 -13.30 14.08 -27.64
C SER A 169 -13.29 12.81 -28.50
N ALA A 170 -12.26 11.98 -28.41
CA ALA A 170 -12.09 10.78 -29.20
C ALA A 170 -13.27 9.82 -29.09
N PRO A 171 -13.58 9.05 -30.18
CA PRO A 171 -14.62 8.04 -30.15
C PRO A 171 -14.26 6.82 -29.30
N ALA A 172 -15.20 5.90 -29.14
CA ALA A 172 -14.97 4.62 -28.47
C ALA A 172 -13.85 3.84 -29.18
N GLY A 173 -12.98 3.20 -28.40
CA GLY A 173 -11.93 2.32 -28.90
C GLY A 173 -10.58 2.98 -29.09
N ASP A 174 -10.48 4.30 -29.08
CA ASP A 174 -9.23 4.99 -29.42
C ASP A 174 -8.30 5.24 -28.20
N THR A 175 -8.88 5.48 -27.01
CA THR A 175 -8.11 5.90 -25.84
C THR A 175 -8.27 5.00 -24.61
N GLY A 176 -9.31 4.17 -24.57
CA GLY A 176 -9.69 3.41 -23.37
C GLY A 176 -10.45 4.24 -22.31
N LEU A 177 -10.65 5.54 -22.55
CA LEU A 177 -11.59 6.37 -21.82
C LEU A 177 -13.01 6.22 -22.40
N ARG A 178 -14.03 6.66 -21.68
CA ARG A 178 -15.37 6.74 -22.26
C ARG A 178 -15.36 7.65 -23.48
N PRO A 179 -16.20 7.35 -24.50
CA PRO A 179 -16.30 8.21 -25.69
C PRO A 179 -16.61 9.65 -25.32
N ALA A 180 -15.91 10.61 -25.93
CA ALA A 180 -16.04 12.03 -25.65
C ALA A 180 -15.96 12.35 -24.13
N ALA A 181 -14.91 11.84 -23.49
CA ALA A 181 -14.71 11.93 -22.04
C ALA A 181 -14.80 13.36 -21.53
N ILE A 182 -14.21 14.30 -22.28
CA ILE A 182 -14.29 15.76 -22.03
C ILE A 182 -14.57 16.40 -23.38
N SER A 183 -15.80 16.85 -23.60
CA SER A 183 -16.25 17.45 -24.86
C SER A 183 -16.54 18.96 -24.75
N ASP A 184 -16.54 19.50 -23.52
CA ASP A 184 -16.67 20.94 -23.31
C ASP A 184 -15.34 21.63 -23.65
N PRO A 185 -15.31 22.57 -24.61
CA PRO A 185 -14.10 23.29 -24.98
C PRO A 185 -13.50 24.10 -23.80
N GLU A 186 -14.34 24.61 -22.89
CA GLU A 186 -13.86 25.35 -21.73
C GLU A 186 -13.19 24.42 -20.71
N ASP A 187 -13.78 23.27 -20.41
CA ASP A 187 -13.15 22.24 -19.56
C ASP A 187 -11.79 21.81 -20.15
N THR A 188 -11.70 21.65 -21.48
CA THR A 188 -10.43 21.30 -22.16
C THR A 188 -9.41 22.42 -22.09
N ARG A 189 -9.82 23.68 -22.27
CA ARG A 189 -8.93 24.86 -22.16
C ARG A 189 -8.36 24.96 -20.75
N GLN A 190 -9.19 24.81 -19.72
CA GLN A 190 -8.76 24.82 -18.32
C GLN A 190 -7.82 23.65 -18.00
N LEU A 191 -8.14 22.47 -18.49
CA LEU A 191 -7.28 21.29 -18.34
C LEU A 191 -5.91 21.50 -18.99
N THR A 192 -5.87 22.13 -20.20
CA THR A 192 -4.63 22.48 -20.87
C THR A 192 -3.84 23.53 -20.09
N ALA A 193 -4.52 24.49 -19.44
CA ALA A 193 -3.86 25.45 -18.55
C ALA A 193 -3.21 24.76 -17.34
N TYR A 194 -3.85 23.72 -16.78
CA TYR A 194 -3.24 22.91 -15.72
C TYR A 194 -2.03 22.12 -16.21
N PHE A 195 -2.06 21.52 -17.40
CA PHE A 195 -0.92 20.83 -17.99
C PHE A 195 0.22 21.78 -18.33
N SER A 196 -0.09 22.97 -18.85
CA SER A 196 0.89 24.02 -19.13
C SER A 196 1.58 24.48 -17.85
N TRP A 197 0.83 24.70 -16.77
CA TRP A 197 1.41 25.03 -15.46
C TRP A 197 2.30 23.90 -14.94
N SER A 198 1.89 22.65 -15.03
CA SER A 198 2.70 21.52 -14.57
C SER A 198 4.00 21.35 -15.39
N ALA A 199 3.95 21.62 -16.69
CA ALA A 199 5.13 21.63 -17.55
C ALA A 199 6.09 22.79 -17.22
N TRP A 200 5.54 24.00 -16.92
CA TRP A 200 6.36 25.11 -16.43
C TRP A 200 7.05 24.78 -15.11
N VAL A 201 6.33 24.20 -14.14
CA VAL A 201 6.89 23.72 -12.87
C VAL A 201 8.00 22.69 -13.09
N ALA A 202 7.84 21.86 -14.10
CA ALA A 202 8.80 20.78 -14.45
C ALA A 202 10.08 21.28 -15.14
N ALA A 203 10.05 22.43 -15.80
CA ALA A 203 11.17 22.96 -16.57
C ALA A 203 11.82 24.20 -15.97
N ALA A 204 11.03 25.18 -15.47
CA ALA A 204 11.54 26.45 -14.99
C ALA A 204 12.36 26.29 -13.71
N GLU A 205 13.53 26.96 -13.68
CA GLU A 205 14.43 26.90 -12.52
C GLU A 205 13.77 27.49 -11.27
N ARG A 206 13.90 26.77 -10.18
CA ARG A 206 13.46 27.24 -8.86
C ARG A 206 14.27 28.47 -8.44
N PRO A 207 13.67 29.52 -7.87
CA PRO A 207 14.40 30.73 -7.50
C PRO A 207 15.68 30.45 -6.68
N GLY A 208 16.83 30.87 -7.22
CA GLY A 208 18.14 30.71 -6.60
C GLY A 208 18.73 29.29 -6.67
N LYS A 209 18.19 28.44 -7.53
CA LYS A 209 18.65 27.08 -7.80
C LYS A 209 18.92 26.91 -9.30
N ASP A 210 19.70 25.89 -9.63
CA ASP A 210 20.03 25.45 -10.98
C ASP A 210 19.20 24.21 -11.42
N TYR A 211 18.10 23.96 -10.74
CA TYR A 211 17.15 22.89 -11.04
C TYR A 211 15.69 23.39 -10.92
N SER A 212 14.78 22.69 -11.61
CA SER A 212 13.37 23.02 -11.64
C SER A 212 12.67 22.73 -10.30
N TYR A 213 11.39 23.13 -10.18
CA TYR A 213 10.60 22.80 -9.00
C TYR A 213 10.43 21.30 -8.78
N THR A 214 10.55 20.48 -9.83
CA THR A 214 10.46 19.02 -9.80
C THR A 214 11.82 18.31 -9.79
N ASN A 215 12.92 18.98 -9.39
CA ASN A 215 14.28 18.45 -9.49
C ASN A 215 14.64 17.97 -10.91
N ASN A 216 14.26 18.75 -11.92
CA ASN A 216 14.43 18.52 -13.37
C ASN A 216 13.68 17.30 -13.93
N TRP A 217 12.67 16.79 -13.24
CA TRP A 217 11.83 15.74 -13.80
C TRP A 217 10.70 16.35 -14.65
N PRO A 218 10.26 15.79 -15.78
CA PRO A 218 10.69 14.52 -16.39
C PRO A 218 11.97 14.64 -17.23
N PRO A 219 12.63 13.50 -17.58
CA PRO A 219 13.69 13.48 -18.59
C PRO A 219 13.19 14.05 -19.92
N GLU A 220 13.78 15.18 -20.35
CA GLU A 220 13.43 15.85 -21.62
C GLU A 220 14.63 16.63 -22.15
N GLU A 221 15.20 16.14 -23.26
CA GLU A 221 16.40 16.75 -23.84
C GLU A 221 16.14 18.13 -24.45
N LEU A 222 14.92 18.39 -24.93
CA LEU A 222 14.54 19.66 -25.57
C LEU A 222 14.65 20.86 -24.63
N VAL A 223 14.54 20.62 -23.33
CA VAL A 223 14.65 21.65 -22.27
C VAL A 223 15.82 21.37 -21.31
N GLU A 224 16.72 20.45 -21.67
CA GLU A 224 17.90 20.08 -20.89
C GLU A 224 17.57 19.54 -19.47
N ASN A 225 16.43 18.86 -19.33
CA ASN A 225 16.08 18.18 -18.10
C ASN A 225 16.88 16.87 -17.98
N GLY A 226 17.73 16.80 -16.95
CA GLY A 226 18.50 15.60 -16.59
C GLY A 226 18.57 15.44 -15.06
N PRO A 227 18.96 14.24 -14.55
CA PRO A 227 19.04 14.02 -13.11
C PRO A 227 19.95 15.05 -12.43
N THR A 228 19.47 15.63 -11.33
CA THR A 228 20.25 16.59 -10.53
C THR A 228 21.44 15.91 -9.85
N ALA A 229 22.47 16.69 -9.50
CA ALA A 229 23.60 16.19 -8.71
C ALA A 229 23.11 15.58 -7.37
N ASP A 230 22.08 16.17 -6.75
CA ASP A 230 21.48 15.65 -5.54
C ASP A 230 20.87 14.26 -5.76
N ALA A 231 20.15 14.03 -6.85
CA ALA A 231 19.60 12.71 -7.18
C ALA A 231 20.69 11.64 -7.30
N VAL A 232 21.82 11.98 -7.95
CA VAL A 232 22.96 11.06 -8.10
C VAL A 232 23.62 10.77 -6.74
N VAL A 233 23.96 11.81 -5.98
CA VAL A 233 24.65 11.68 -4.69
C VAL A 233 23.80 10.88 -3.70
N TRP A 234 22.51 11.20 -3.58
CA TRP A 234 21.64 10.51 -2.64
C TRP A 234 21.31 9.09 -3.06
N SER A 235 21.32 8.75 -4.34
CA SER A 235 21.24 7.35 -4.81
C SER A 235 22.44 6.53 -4.31
N VAL A 236 23.66 7.09 -4.42
CA VAL A 236 24.87 6.41 -3.94
C VAL A 236 24.86 6.27 -2.40
N LEU A 237 24.49 7.35 -1.70
CA LEU A 237 24.43 7.32 -0.23
C LEU A 237 23.36 6.35 0.29
N SER A 238 22.22 6.25 -0.38
CA SER A 238 21.17 5.27 -0.07
C SER A 238 21.65 3.83 -0.22
N LEU A 239 22.38 3.53 -1.30
CA LEU A 239 22.98 2.21 -1.51
C LEU A 239 23.99 1.88 -0.41
N ILE A 240 24.84 2.85 -0.02
CA ILE A 240 25.80 2.67 1.07
C ILE A 240 25.05 2.43 2.40
N ALA A 241 24.01 3.23 2.69
CA ALA A 241 23.20 3.09 3.89
C ALA A 241 22.54 1.70 3.97
N LEU A 242 21.99 1.19 2.87
CA LEU A 242 21.43 -0.17 2.78
C LEU A 242 22.49 -1.23 3.10
N LEU A 243 23.64 -1.19 2.43
CA LEU A 243 24.70 -2.20 2.60
C LEU A 243 25.25 -2.18 4.03
N VAL A 244 25.47 -1.00 4.60
CA VAL A 244 25.90 -0.84 5.99
C VAL A 244 24.81 -1.33 6.96
N GLY A 245 23.55 -1.00 6.72
CA GLY A 245 22.42 -1.41 7.56
C GLY A 245 22.23 -2.93 7.57
N ILE A 246 22.20 -3.57 6.39
CA ILE A 246 22.11 -5.04 6.29
C ILE A 246 23.36 -5.69 6.90
N GLY A 247 24.56 -5.17 6.64
CA GLY A 247 25.81 -5.65 7.26
C GLY A 247 25.76 -5.58 8.78
N ALA A 248 25.28 -4.47 9.34
CA ALA A 248 25.13 -4.29 10.79
C ALA A 248 24.09 -5.29 11.35
N LEU A 249 22.95 -5.44 10.68
CA LEU A 249 21.92 -6.42 11.06
C LEU A 249 22.51 -7.84 11.14
N LEU A 250 23.17 -8.30 10.07
CA LEU A 250 23.78 -9.63 10.01
C LEU A 250 24.89 -9.81 11.06
N ALA A 251 25.71 -8.77 11.33
CA ALA A 251 26.75 -8.80 12.35
C ALA A 251 26.14 -8.92 13.76
N VAL A 252 25.10 -8.13 14.07
CA VAL A 252 24.44 -8.15 15.38
C VAL A 252 23.74 -9.49 15.62
N PHE A 253 22.96 -9.97 14.67
CA PHE A 253 22.18 -11.19 14.83
C PHE A 253 22.99 -12.47 14.60
N GLY A 254 23.94 -12.46 13.69
CA GLY A 254 24.80 -13.61 13.42
C GLY A 254 25.90 -13.82 14.47
N ARG A 255 26.44 -12.74 15.06
CA ARG A 255 27.53 -12.79 16.07
C ARG A 255 27.04 -12.94 17.49
N TRP A 256 25.94 -12.26 17.83
CA TRP A 256 25.35 -12.32 19.15
C TRP A 256 23.95 -12.92 19.03
N ASN A 257 23.71 -14.05 19.66
CA ASN A 257 22.37 -14.67 19.74
C ASN A 257 21.41 -13.80 20.58
N TRP A 258 21.20 -12.56 20.12
CA TRP A 258 20.62 -11.48 20.90
C TRP A 258 19.13 -11.71 21.20
N LEU A 259 18.41 -12.32 20.27
CA LEU A 259 16.98 -12.63 20.44
C LEU A 259 16.73 -14.03 21.02
N GLY A 260 17.79 -14.81 21.29
CA GLY A 260 17.62 -16.18 21.76
C GLY A 260 17.08 -17.14 20.70
N TRP A 261 17.25 -16.83 19.42
CA TRP A 261 16.79 -17.66 18.29
C TRP A 261 17.30 -19.11 18.30
N HIS A 262 18.41 -19.36 18.97
CA HIS A 262 18.97 -20.69 19.16
C HIS A 262 18.57 -21.33 20.50
N GLY A 263 17.60 -20.74 21.21
CA GLY A 263 17.14 -21.23 22.50
C GLY A 263 16.43 -22.58 22.40
N ARG A 264 16.98 -23.56 23.05
CA ARG A 264 16.40 -24.92 23.20
C ARG A 264 15.44 -24.90 24.38
N ASP A 265 14.18 -24.62 24.18
CA ASP A 265 13.14 -25.03 25.12
C ASP A 265 12.17 -25.93 24.38
N GLN A 266 12.29 -27.21 24.71
CA GLN A 266 11.36 -28.25 24.25
C GLN A 266 10.15 -28.22 25.18
N GLN A 267 9.06 -27.60 24.73
CA GLN A 267 7.74 -27.83 25.31
C GLN A 267 6.98 -28.73 24.33
N GLU A 268 6.55 -29.89 24.79
CA GLU A 268 5.58 -30.69 24.06
C GLU A 268 4.22 -30.00 24.17
N LEU A 269 3.74 -29.44 23.06
CA LEU A 269 2.43 -28.81 22.98
C LEU A 269 1.40 -29.81 22.48
N THR A 270 0.33 -30.00 23.23
CA THR A 270 -0.83 -30.75 22.79
C THR A 270 -1.94 -29.80 22.35
N PHE A 271 -2.12 -29.65 21.03
CA PHE A 271 -3.18 -28.80 20.49
C PHE A 271 -4.55 -29.44 20.69
N ARG A 272 -5.54 -28.63 21.09
CA ARG A 272 -6.94 -29.05 20.95
C ARG A 272 -7.27 -29.17 19.47
N ALA A 273 -8.02 -30.18 19.09
CA ALA A 273 -8.59 -30.27 17.75
C ALA A 273 -9.44 -28.99 17.51
N PRO A 274 -9.25 -28.28 16.38
CA PRO A 274 -9.90 -26.97 16.17
C PRO A 274 -11.42 -27.01 16.31
N ASP A 275 -12.06 -28.11 15.93
CA ASP A 275 -13.49 -28.37 16.05
C ASP A 275 -13.98 -28.52 17.50
N ARG A 276 -13.06 -28.74 18.45
CA ARG A 276 -13.35 -28.86 19.90
C ARG A 276 -13.13 -27.56 20.66
N VAL A 277 -12.60 -26.52 20.00
CA VAL A 277 -12.47 -25.20 20.59
C VAL A 277 -13.83 -24.49 20.49
N ALA A 278 -14.42 -24.14 21.63
CA ALA A 278 -15.68 -23.41 21.65
C ALA A 278 -15.46 -21.97 21.18
N LEU A 279 -16.38 -21.42 20.40
CA LEU A 279 -16.29 -20.10 19.81
C LEU A 279 -17.35 -19.16 20.40
N THR A 280 -16.97 -17.90 20.59
CA THR A 280 -17.92 -16.84 20.94
C THR A 280 -18.83 -16.50 19.76
N PRO A 281 -20.03 -15.91 19.99
CA PRO A 281 -20.92 -15.50 18.93
C PRO A 281 -20.34 -14.46 17.96
N SER A 282 -19.42 -13.58 18.40
CA SER A 282 -18.72 -12.64 17.51
C SER A 282 -17.68 -13.33 16.65
N GLN A 283 -16.94 -14.33 17.17
CA GLN A 283 -16.04 -15.15 16.38
C GLN A 283 -16.78 -15.88 15.26
N LYS A 284 -17.95 -16.47 15.56
CA LYS A 284 -18.80 -17.10 14.53
C LYS A 284 -19.30 -16.10 13.46
N ALA A 285 -19.53 -14.84 13.84
CA ALA A 285 -19.96 -13.80 12.92
C ALA A 285 -18.87 -13.39 11.92
N THR A 286 -17.57 -13.58 12.25
CA THR A 286 -16.46 -13.27 11.32
C THR A 286 -16.47 -14.11 10.05
N ALA A 287 -17.14 -15.25 10.03
CA ALA A 287 -17.32 -16.04 8.81
C ALA A 287 -17.92 -15.21 7.66
N GLY A 288 -18.83 -14.27 7.96
CA GLY A 288 -19.40 -13.36 6.97
C GLY A 288 -18.38 -12.39 6.39
N PHE A 289 -17.42 -11.92 7.20
CA PHE A 289 -16.32 -11.07 6.73
C PHE A 289 -15.36 -11.83 5.80
N PHE A 290 -15.01 -13.07 6.14
CA PHE A 290 -14.12 -13.87 5.28
C PHE A 290 -14.77 -14.24 3.96
N LEU A 291 -16.09 -14.44 3.92
CA LEU A 291 -16.80 -14.59 2.65
C LEU A 291 -16.79 -13.27 1.86
N ALA A 292 -17.10 -12.14 2.50
CA ALA A 292 -17.07 -10.83 1.84
C ALA A 292 -15.66 -10.52 1.30
N MET A 293 -14.63 -10.78 2.09
CA MET A 293 -13.22 -10.67 1.68
C MET A 293 -12.93 -11.48 0.43
N ALA A 294 -13.30 -12.77 0.42
CA ALA A 294 -13.02 -13.65 -0.73
C ALA A 294 -13.79 -13.24 -1.99
N VAL A 295 -15.03 -12.74 -1.86
CA VAL A 295 -15.81 -12.22 -2.97
C VAL A 295 -15.19 -10.92 -3.50
N MET A 296 -14.80 -9.99 -2.64
CA MET A 296 -14.10 -8.76 -3.05
C MET A 296 -12.77 -9.07 -3.74
N PHE A 297 -12.01 -10.05 -3.24
CA PHE A 297 -10.78 -10.52 -3.87
C PHE A 297 -11.03 -11.10 -5.27
N LEU A 298 -12.12 -11.86 -5.44
CA LEU A 298 -12.51 -12.35 -6.77
C LEU A 298 -12.83 -11.20 -7.73
N VAL A 299 -13.66 -10.24 -7.30
CA VAL A 299 -14.03 -9.09 -8.15
C VAL A 299 -12.78 -8.25 -8.45
N GLN A 300 -11.93 -7.99 -7.46
CA GLN A 300 -10.67 -7.25 -7.64
C GLN A 300 -9.76 -7.93 -8.66
N SER A 301 -9.64 -9.26 -8.62
CA SER A 301 -8.82 -10.01 -9.58
C SER A 301 -9.41 -9.93 -11.00
N LEU A 302 -10.72 -10.03 -11.14
CA LEU A 302 -11.40 -9.91 -12.45
C LEU A 302 -11.24 -8.52 -13.06
N VAL A 303 -11.42 -7.44 -12.28
CA VAL A 303 -11.20 -6.07 -12.78
C VAL A 303 -9.72 -5.80 -13.04
N GLY A 304 -8.80 -6.46 -12.33
CA GLY A 304 -7.37 -6.41 -12.59
C GLY A 304 -7.01 -7.02 -13.96
N VAL A 305 -7.61 -8.17 -14.30
CA VAL A 305 -7.47 -8.77 -15.63
C VAL A 305 -8.04 -7.85 -16.70
N ALA A 306 -9.22 -7.26 -16.46
CA ALA A 306 -9.84 -6.30 -17.40
C ALA A 306 -8.94 -5.06 -17.58
N SER A 307 -8.36 -4.51 -16.52
CA SER A 307 -7.43 -3.38 -16.59
C SER A 307 -6.21 -3.68 -17.47
N GLN A 308 -5.63 -4.88 -17.34
CA GLN A 308 -4.51 -5.28 -18.19
C GLN A 308 -4.91 -5.54 -19.63
N HIS A 309 -6.15 -6.01 -19.85
CA HIS A 309 -6.66 -6.28 -21.21
C HIS A 309 -6.71 -5.01 -22.06
N TYR A 310 -7.00 -3.83 -21.48
CA TYR A 310 -6.96 -2.54 -22.19
C TYR A 310 -5.59 -2.21 -22.82
N ARG A 311 -4.49 -2.81 -22.35
CA ARG A 311 -3.18 -2.67 -23.02
C ARG A 311 -3.05 -3.54 -24.25
N ALA A 312 -3.78 -4.65 -24.32
CA ALA A 312 -3.77 -5.56 -25.46
C ALA A 312 -4.84 -5.21 -26.50
N GLU A 313 -5.95 -4.66 -26.05
CA GLU A 313 -7.10 -4.26 -26.87
C GLU A 313 -7.73 -3.01 -26.25
N ILE A 314 -7.26 -1.85 -26.72
CA ILE A 314 -7.70 -0.56 -26.18
C ILE A 314 -9.17 -0.31 -26.51
N GLY A 315 -9.95 0.10 -25.56
CA GLY A 315 -11.37 0.41 -25.74
C GLY A 315 -12.33 -0.79 -25.83
N GLY A 316 -11.81 -2.03 -25.91
CA GLY A 316 -12.62 -3.22 -26.09
C GLY A 316 -12.29 -4.38 -25.15
N PHE A 317 -13.15 -5.38 -25.17
CA PHE A 317 -12.93 -6.67 -24.51
C PHE A 317 -13.42 -7.79 -25.44
N PHE A 318 -12.51 -8.43 -26.17
CA PHE A 318 -12.81 -9.41 -27.21
C PHE A 318 -13.83 -8.89 -28.25
N GLY A 319 -13.62 -7.66 -28.74
CA GLY A 319 -14.48 -7.02 -29.74
C GLY A 319 -15.79 -6.41 -29.20
N LEU A 320 -15.93 -6.33 -27.86
CA LEU A 320 -17.04 -5.61 -27.24
C LEU A 320 -16.56 -4.21 -26.79
N ASP A 321 -17.27 -3.15 -27.16
CA ASP A 321 -16.99 -1.76 -26.78
C ASP A 321 -17.26 -1.56 -25.27
N THR A 322 -16.33 -1.98 -24.43
CA THR A 322 -16.48 -1.93 -22.97
C THR A 322 -16.15 -0.55 -22.39
N ASP A 323 -15.33 0.26 -23.05
CA ASP A 323 -14.97 1.61 -22.63
C ASP A 323 -16.17 2.56 -22.50
N ARG A 324 -17.25 2.29 -23.24
CA ARG A 324 -18.51 3.04 -23.13
C ARG A 324 -19.16 2.94 -21.75
N TYR A 325 -19.04 1.78 -21.08
CA TYR A 325 -19.72 1.48 -19.82
C TYR A 325 -18.76 1.35 -18.64
N LEU A 326 -17.63 0.73 -18.87
CA LEU A 326 -16.58 0.45 -17.90
C LEU A 326 -15.21 0.87 -18.47
N PRO A 327 -14.97 2.17 -18.71
CA PRO A 327 -13.69 2.65 -19.22
C PRO A 327 -12.55 2.31 -18.25
N PHE A 328 -11.32 2.35 -18.77
CA PHE A 328 -10.12 1.94 -18.03
C PHE A 328 -10.00 2.60 -16.66
N ASN A 329 -10.27 3.89 -16.54
CA ASN A 329 -10.18 4.63 -15.27
C ASN A 329 -11.12 4.08 -14.18
N ILE A 330 -12.34 3.61 -14.55
CA ILE A 330 -13.25 2.93 -13.60
C ILE A 330 -12.69 1.56 -13.20
N VAL A 331 -12.29 0.77 -14.19
CA VAL A 331 -11.72 -0.58 -13.94
C VAL A 331 -10.48 -0.47 -13.04
N ARG A 332 -9.61 0.51 -13.30
CA ARG A 332 -8.39 0.74 -12.55
C ARG A 332 -8.67 1.21 -11.11
N THR A 333 -9.57 2.17 -10.90
CA THR A 333 -9.90 2.63 -9.55
C THR A 333 -10.54 1.51 -8.73
N TRP A 334 -11.45 0.72 -9.31
CA TRP A 334 -12.05 -0.44 -8.65
C TRP A 334 -11.00 -1.49 -8.27
N HIS A 335 -10.04 -1.76 -9.16
CA HIS A 335 -8.95 -2.68 -8.88
C HIS A 335 -8.15 -2.25 -7.65
N VAL A 336 -7.77 -0.99 -7.57
CA VAL A 336 -7.00 -0.42 -6.46
C VAL A 336 -7.80 -0.40 -5.17
N GLN A 337 -9.02 0.14 -5.20
CA GLN A 337 -9.85 0.26 -4.00
C GLN A 337 -10.23 -1.09 -3.41
N LEU A 338 -10.62 -2.05 -4.26
CA LEU A 338 -10.94 -3.40 -3.81
C LEU A 338 -9.73 -4.09 -3.18
N SER A 339 -8.50 -3.86 -3.67
CA SER A 339 -7.30 -4.47 -3.08
C SER A 339 -7.13 -4.07 -1.61
N ILE A 340 -7.35 -2.81 -1.29
CA ILE A 340 -7.31 -2.30 0.09
C ILE A 340 -8.49 -2.86 0.90
N PHE A 341 -9.70 -2.82 0.34
CA PHE A 341 -10.92 -3.24 1.04
C PHE A 341 -10.88 -4.70 1.48
N TRP A 342 -10.50 -5.65 0.60
CA TRP A 342 -10.53 -7.05 1.00
C TRP A 342 -9.41 -7.39 1.99
N VAL A 343 -8.23 -6.79 1.85
CA VAL A 343 -7.11 -6.97 2.79
C VAL A 343 -7.52 -6.46 4.17
N VAL A 344 -7.97 -5.21 4.27
CA VAL A 344 -8.40 -4.62 5.54
C VAL A 344 -9.58 -5.39 6.15
N THR A 345 -10.56 -5.83 5.33
CA THR A 345 -11.69 -6.65 5.82
C THR A 345 -11.23 -7.94 6.48
N SER A 346 -10.21 -8.62 5.92
CA SER A 346 -9.61 -9.80 6.55
C SER A 346 -8.98 -9.46 7.91
N PHE A 347 -8.24 -8.35 7.98
CA PHE A 347 -7.57 -7.92 9.22
C PHE A 347 -8.57 -7.49 10.30
N LEU A 348 -9.65 -6.79 9.92
CA LEU A 348 -10.75 -6.48 10.85
C LEU A 348 -11.37 -7.76 11.43
N ALA A 349 -11.62 -8.74 10.58
CA ALA A 349 -12.19 -10.03 10.98
C ALA A 349 -11.25 -10.81 11.89
N ALA A 350 -9.96 -10.88 11.54
CA ALA A 350 -8.93 -11.56 12.34
C ALA A 350 -8.78 -10.90 13.72
N GLY A 351 -8.76 -9.57 13.78
CA GLY A 351 -8.72 -8.83 15.04
C GLY A 351 -9.92 -9.13 15.96
N ILE A 352 -11.14 -9.17 15.40
CA ILE A 352 -12.35 -9.54 16.14
C ILE A 352 -12.27 -11.02 16.58
N PHE A 353 -11.78 -11.91 15.73
CA PHE A 353 -11.67 -13.32 16.03
C PHE A 353 -10.66 -13.60 17.15
N LEU A 354 -9.51 -12.92 17.15
CA LEU A 354 -8.45 -13.09 18.14
C LEU A 354 -8.76 -12.43 19.48
N ALA A 355 -9.56 -11.36 19.51
CA ALA A 355 -9.81 -10.59 20.73
C ALA A 355 -10.32 -11.41 21.94
N PRO A 356 -11.26 -12.37 21.82
CA PRO A 356 -11.66 -13.25 22.93
C PRO A 356 -10.53 -14.18 23.38
N MET A 357 -9.70 -14.67 22.45
CA MET A 357 -8.56 -15.53 22.76
C MET A 357 -7.47 -14.76 23.52
N ILE A 358 -7.19 -13.52 23.10
CA ILE A 358 -6.26 -12.60 23.77
C ILE A 358 -6.78 -12.24 25.18
N ALA A 359 -8.08 -11.99 25.31
CA ALA A 359 -8.70 -11.64 26.59
C ALA A 359 -8.82 -12.85 27.53
N ALA A 360 -8.74 -14.09 27.00
CA ALA A 360 -9.06 -15.33 27.70
C ALA A 360 -10.36 -15.23 28.50
N ARG A 361 -11.40 -14.62 27.89
CA ARG A 361 -12.71 -14.37 28.51
C ARG A 361 -13.80 -14.31 27.47
N LYS A 362 -15.02 -14.62 27.92
CA LYS A 362 -16.25 -14.45 27.13
C LYS A 362 -16.44 -13.00 26.70
N GLU A 363 -17.03 -12.84 25.54
CA GLU A 363 -17.30 -11.53 24.97
C GLU A 363 -18.39 -10.74 25.75
N PRO A 364 -18.33 -9.39 25.73
CA PRO A 364 -19.37 -8.56 26.31
C PRO A 364 -20.73 -8.75 25.60
N ARG A 365 -21.83 -8.55 26.33
CA ARG A 365 -23.19 -8.63 25.76
C ARG A 365 -23.32 -7.69 24.56
N GLY A 366 -23.96 -8.17 23.48
CA GLY A 366 -24.23 -7.39 22.27
C GLY A 366 -23.04 -7.32 21.29
N GLN A 367 -21.90 -7.94 21.60
CA GLN A 367 -20.71 -7.92 20.72
C GLN A 367 -21.00 -8.46 19.32
N ARG A 368 -21.73 -9.58 19.21
CA ARG A 368 -22.17 -10.15 17.92
C ARG A 368 -22.97 -9.15 17.07
N VAL A 369 -23.88 -8.37 17.69
CA VAL A 369 -24.70 -7.39 16.97
C VAL A 369 -23.80 -6.30 16.37
N LEU A 370 -22.84 -5.78 17.16
CA LEU A 370 -21.89 -4.79 16.69
C LEU A 370 -21.03 -5.34 15.55
N THR A 371 -20.61 -6.60 15.62
CA THR A 371 -19.87 -7.27 14.55
C THR A 371 -20.69 -7.36 13.26
N HIS A 372 -21.97 -7.71 13.33
CA HIS A 372 -22.83 -7.73 12.14
C HIS A 372 -23.10 -6.32 11.58
N LEU A 373 -23.27 -5.31 12.45
CA LEU A 373 -23.41 -3.92 12.01
C LEU A 373 -22.16 -3.43 11.29
N LEU A 374 -20.96 -3.80 11.78
CA LEU A 374 -19.70 -3.50 11.09
C LEU A 374 -19.62 -4.18 9.72
N LEU A 375 -20.04 -5.45 9.62
CA LEU A 375 -20.08 -6.12 8.31
C LEU A 375 -21.04 -5.41 7.35
N GLY A 376 -22.21 -4.99 7.83
CA GLY A 376 -23.16 -4.18 7.05
C GLY A 376 -22.54 -2.85 6.60
N ALA A 377 -21.81 -2.18 7.49
CA ALA A 377 -21.09 -0.94 7.16
C ALA A 377 -20.01 -1.16 6.09
N VAL A 378 -19.22 -2.24 6.19
CA VAL A 378 -18.24 -2.62 5.15
C VAL A 378 -18.93 -2.80 3.79
N VAL A 379 -20.02 -3.56 3.73
CA VAL A 379 -20.77 -3.78 2.47
C VAL A 379 -21.29 -2.46 1.89
N VAL A 380 -21.85 -1.58 2.74
CA VAL A 380 -22.38 -0.28 2.31
C VAL A 380 -21.27 0.64 1.80
N VAL A 381 -20.13 0.72 2.50
CA VAL A 381 -19.00 1.55 2.07
C VAL A 381 -18.44 1.04 0.75
N VAL A 382 -18.17 -0.26 0.65
CA VAL A 382 -17.59 -0.86 -0.57
C VAL A 382 -18.54 -0.70 -1.75
N ALA A 383 -19.78 -1.18 -1.66
CA ALA A 383 -20.72 -1.09 -2.78
C ALA A 383 -21.07 0.36 -3.12
N GLY A 384 -21.26 1.20 -2.11
CA GLY A 384 -21.62 2.60 -2.29
C GLY A 384 -20.50 3.42 -2.94
N SER A 385 -19.24 3.22 -2.53
CA SER A 385 -18.10 3.96 -3.10
C SER A 385 -17.81 3.54 -4.54
N LEU A 386 -17.79 2.23 -4.85
CA LEU A 386 -17.56 1.77 -6.21
C LEU A 386 -18.66 2.23 -7.18
N LEU A 387 -19.94 2.16 -6.77
CA LEU A 387 -21.05 2.71 -7.55
C LEU A 387 -20.98 4.24 -7.63
N GLY A 388 -20.48 4.88 -6.59
CA GLY A 388 -20.22 6.32 -6.54
C GLY A 388 -19.18 6.74 -7.57
N GLU A 389 -18.04 6.06 -7.65
CA GLU A 389 -16.99 6.29 -8.65
C GLU A 389 -17.52 6.13 -10.07
N LEU A 390 -18.26 5.05 -10.34
CA LEU A 390 -18.92 4.83 -11.61
C LEU A 390 -19.85 6.02 -11.98
N ALA A 391 -20.71 6.41 -11.08
CA ALA A 391 -21.66 7.51 -11.30
C ALA A 391 -20.93 8.87 -11.44
N GLY A 392 -19.83 9.07 -10.70
CA GLY A 392 -19.00 10.27 -10.76
C GLY A 392 -18.37 10.46 -12.15
N ILE A 393 -17.72 9.43 -12.68
CA ILE A 393 -17.06 9.45 -13.99
C ILE A 393 -18.10 9.62 -15.12
N HIS A 394 -19.30 9.08 -14.95
CA HIS A 394 -20.41 9.32 -15.91
C HIS A 394 -21.09 10.70 -15.73
N GLY A 395 -20.64 11.52 -14.77
CA GLY A 395 -21.14 12.89 -14.59
C GLY A 395 -22.51 12.99 -13.89
N TRP A 396 -23.02 11.88 -13.30
CA TRP A 396 -24.40 11.86 -12.74
C TRP A 396 -24.56 12.71 -11.46
N PHE A 397 -23.46 13.05 -10.76
CA PHE A 397 -23.52 13.84 -9.53
C PHE A 397 -23.37 15.35 -9.74
N GLY A 398 -23.05 15.84 -10.95
CA GLY A 398 -22.84 17.27 -11.20
C GLY A 398 -21.82 17.88 -10.22
N SER A 399 -22.19 18.92 -9.48
CA SER A 399 -21.32 19.61 -8.50
C SER A 399 -20.99 18.78 -7.25
N LEU A 400 -21.69 17.67 -7.01
CA LEU A 400 -21.46 16.78 -5.86
C LEU A 400 -20.51 15.61 -6.19
N TRP A 401 -19.80 15.69 -7.32
CA TRP A 401 -18.89 14.64 -7.81
C TRP A 401 -17.84 14.24 -6.76
N SER A 402 -17.20 15.19 -6.10
CA SER A 402 -16.17 14.93 -5.09
C SER A 402 -16.71 14.42 -3.75
N TRP A 403 -18.02 14.55 -3.52
CA TRP A 403 -18.67 14.05 -2.29
C TRP A 403 -19.13 12.61 -2.41
N PHE A 404 -19.91 12.29 -3.43
CA PHE A 404 -20.52 10.97 -3.59
C PHE A 404 -19.90 10.12 -4.69
N GLY A 405 -19.17 10.78 -5.61
CA GLY A 405 -18.41 10.13 -6.68
C GLY A 405 -17.00 9.75 -6.23
N MET A 406 -16.01 10.50 -6.69
CA MET A 406 -14.61 10.27 -6.39
C MET A 406 -13.86 11.58 -6.11
N GLN A 407 -12.73 11.49 -5.35
CA GLN A 407 -11.81 12.62 -5.17
C GLN A 407 -10.82 12.74 -6.34
N GLY A 408 -10.65 11.67 -7.12
CA GLY A 408 -9.77 11.60 -8.28
C GLY A 408 -8.29 11.40 -7.96
N PHE A 409 -7.87 11.49 -6.71
CA PHE A 409 -6.50 11.18 -6.30
C PHE A 409 -6.29 9.67 -6.21
N GLU A 410 -5.29 9.13 -6.89
CA GLU A 410 -4.96 7.72 -6.82
C GLU A 410 -4.76 7.26 -5.37
N TYR A 411 -5.32 6.11 -5.00
CA TYR A 411 -5.44 5.52 -3.66
C TYR A 411 -6.34 6.28 -2.66
N LEU A 412 -6.72 7.52 -2.92
CA LEU A 412 -7.72 8.29 -2.17
C LEU A 412 -8.94 8.63 -3.03
N ASP A 413 -9.28 7.73 -3.95
CA ASP A 413 -10.33 7.95 -4.96
C ASP A 413 -11.72 8.13 -4.37
N LEU A 414 -12.03 7.48 -3.25
CA LEU A 414 -13.36 7.52 -2.65
C LEU A 414 -13.88 8.93 -2.49
N GLY A 415 -15.11 9.19 -2.91
CA GLY A 415 -15.79 10.45 -2.60
C GLY A 415 -15.77 10.77 -1.10
N ARG A 416 -15.73 12.05 -0.76
CA ARG A 416 -15.54 12.53 0.63
C ARG A 416 -16.52 11.89 1.64
N PHE A 417 -17.77 11.69 1.25
CA PHE A 417 -18.75 11.01 2.07
C PHE A 417 -18.32 9.59 2.45
N TRP A 418 -17.79 8.84 1.49
CA TRP A 418 -17.35 7.46 1.69
C TRP A 418 -16.07 7.38 2.53
N GLN A 419 -15.13 8.34 2.36
CA GLN A 419 -13.92 8.44 3.19
C GLN A 419 -14.29 8.69 4.67
N ILE A 420 -15.24 9.60 4.93
CA ILE A 420 -15.73 9.86 6.29
C ILE A 420 -16.41 8.63 6.88
N LEU A 421 -17.26 7.96 6.11
CA LEU A 421 -17.98 6.78 6.56
C LEU A 421 -17.02 5.60 6.83
N LEU A 422 -15.97 5.44 6.01
CA LEU A 422 -14.91 4.46 6.23
C LEU A 422 -14.14 4.78 7.52
N THR A 423 -13.76 6.03 7.74
CA THR A 423 -13.10 6.47 8.98
C THR A 423 -13.95 6.14 10.22
N ILE A 424 -15.25 6.44 10.16
CA ILE A 424 -16.20 6.10 11.23
C ILE A 424 -16.27 4.59 11.42
N GLY A 425 -16.28 3.80 10.33
CA GLY A 425 -16.27 2.34 10.37
C GLY A 425 -15.02 1.77 11.05
N LEU A 426 -13.85 2.32 10.77
CA LEU A 426 -12.59 1.93 11.41
C LEU A 426 -12.59 2.29 12.92
N VAL A 427 -13.07 3.47 13.29
CA VAL A 427 -13.25 3.85 14.70
C VAL A 427 -14.24 2.91 15.40
N PHE A 428 -15.33 2.55 14.73
CA PHE A 428 -16.32 1.62 15.26
C PHE A 428 -15.71 0.23 15.49
N TRP A 429 -14.85 -0.25 14.58
CA TRP A 429 -14.09 -1.48 14.77
C TRP A 429 -13.17 -1.41 16.01
N VAL A 430 -12.43 -0.30 16.20
CA VAL A 430 -11.60 -0.10 17.40
C VAL A 430 -12.46 -0.15 18.67
N VAL A 431 -13.66 0.40 18.65
CA VAL A 431 -14.61 0.29 19.79
C VAL A 431 -15.00 -1.17 20.06
N ILE A 432 -15.23 -1.97 19.02
CA ILE A 432 -15.51 -3.42 19.15
C ILE A 432 -14.33 -4.13 19.83
N LEU A 433 -13.08 -3.86 19.37
CA LEU A 433 -11.88 -4.41 19.98
C LEU A 433 -11.68 -3.96 21.43
N ALA A 434 -11.82 -2.65 21.70
CA ALA A 434 -11.70 -2.10 23.05
C ALA A 434 -12.66 -2.76 24.05
N ARG A 435 -13.89 -3.04 23.59
CA ARG A 435 -14.89 -3.75 24.41
C ARG A 435 -14.48 -5.19 24.68
N GLY A 436 -14.02 -5.91 23.65
CA GLY A 436 -13.57 -7.30 23.76
C GLY A 436 -12.33 -7.44 24.66
N LEU A 437 -11.36 -6.55 24.52
CA LEU A 437 -10.10 -6.57 25.25
C LEU A 437 -10.14 -5.90 26.63
N ARG A 438 -11.25 -5.23 27.00
CA ARG A 438 -11.31 -4.37 28.21
C ARG A 438 -10.85 -5.04 29.49
N SER A 439 -11.20 -6.31 29.69
CA SER A 439 -10.81 -7.08 30.87
C SER A 439 -9.30 -7.23 30.96
N ARG A 440 -8.64 -7.54 29.83
CA ARG A 440 -7.20 -7.73 29.73
C ARG A 440 -6.45 -6.40 29.84
N LEU A 441 -6.88 -5.38 29.11
CA LEU A 441 -6.26 -4.04 29.14
C LEU A 441 -6.27 -3.39 30.54
N ARG A 442 -7.22 -3.75 31.42
CA ARG A 442 -7.29 -3.20 32.79
C ARG A 442 -6.27 -3.79 33.75
N VAL A 443 -5.84 -5.02 33.51
CA VAL A 443 -4.92 -5.75 34.41
C VAL A 443 -3.49 -5.76 33.88
N GLU A 444 -3.30 -5.64 32.58
CA GLU A 444 -2.00 -5.66 31.92
C GLU A 444 -1.26 -4.33 32.01
N HIS A 445 0.06 -4.40 32.02
CA HIS A 445 0.91 -3.22 31.91
C HIS A 445 0.78 -2.62 30.48
N ARG A 446 0.79 -1.28 30.37
CA ARG A 446 0.58 -0.56 29.10
C ARG A 446 1.62 -0.83 28.01
N THR A 447 2.72 -1.49 28.33
CA THR A 447 3.79 -1.88 27.39
C THR A 447 3.71 -3.34 26.97
N ASN A 448 2.73 -4.11 27.45
CA ASN A 448 2.56 -5.52 27.13
C ASN A 448 1.78 -5.70 25.82
N MET A 449 1.85 -6.90 25.23
CA MET A 449 1.25 -7.24 23.93
C MET A 449 -0.23 -6.83 23.76
N PRO A 450 -1.14 -6.99 24.76
CA PRO A 450 -2.52 -6.57 24.59
C PRO A 450 -2.67 -5.06 24.34
N TRP A 451 -1.84 -4.23 24.96
CA TRP A 451 -1.83 -2.80 24.72
C TRP A 451 -1.18 -2.44 23.39
N LEU A 452 -0.10 -3.13 22.99
CA LEU A 452 0.52 -2.91 21.67
C LEU A 452 -0.46 -3.25 20.55
N PHE A 453 -1.19 -4.35 20.67
CA PHE A 453 -2.25 -4.71 19.74
C PHE A 453 -3.33 -3.62 19.66
N PHE A 454 -3.74 -3.08 20.80
CA PHE A 454 -4.73 -2.02 20.85
C PHE A 454 -4.22 -0.69 20.27
N TYR A 455 -2.96 -0.32 20.55
CA TYR A 455 -2.34 0.89 19.96
C TYR A 455 -2.19 0.78 18.46
N ALA A 456 -1.73 -0.35 17.96
CA ALA A 456 -1.63 -0.61 16.53
C ALA A 456 -3.01 -0.53 15.85
N ALA A 457 -4.05 -1.12 16.47
CA ALA A 457 -5.42 -1.01 15.99
C ALA A 457 -5.94 0.44 15.98
N LEU A 458 -5.58 1.25 16.98
CA LEU A 458 -5.98 2.67 17.06
C LEU A 458 -5.30 3.53 15.99
N ALA A 459 -4.09 3.19 15.61
CA ALA A 459 -3.36 3.91 14.57
C ALA A 459 -4.05 3.84 13.20
N LEU A 460 -4.74 2.74 12.88
CA LEU A 460 -5.40 2.57 11.58
C LEU A 460 -6.42 3.68 11.26
N PRO A 461 -7.46 3.96 12.10
CA PRO A 461 -8.35 5.08 11.83
C PRO A 461 -7.67 6.45 11.92
N ALA A 462 -6.64 6.60 12.79
CA ALA A 462 -5.97 7.87 12.98
C ALA A 462 -5.21 8.32 11.73
N PHE A 463 -4.43 7.43 11.11
CA PHE A 463 -3.65 7.74 9.91
C PHE A 463 -4.51 7.76 8.65
N TYR A 464 -5.54 6.93 8.53
CA TYR A 464 -6.48 7.03 7.42
C TYR A 464 -7.22 8.39 7.40
N ALA A 465 -7.59 8.90 8.58
CA ALA A 465 -8.27 10.19 8.69
C ALA A 465 -7.44 11.38 8.17
N VAL A 466 -6.11 11.25 8.11
CA VAL A 466 -5.22 12.29 7.56
C VAL A 466 -5.51 12.52 6.06
N GLY A 467 -5.94 11.49 5.33
CA GLY A 467 -6.36 11.62 3.93
C GLY A 467 -7.51 12.60 3.70
N LEU A 468 -8.28 12.94 4.75
CA LEU A 468 -9.31 13.97 4.68
C LEU A 468 -8.74 15.39 4.50
N LEU A 469 -7.43 15.60 4.66
CA LEU A 469 -6.75 16.88 4.43
C LEU A 469 -6.44 17.11 2.94
N ALA A 470 -6.34 16.04 2.13
CA ALA A 470 -6.24 16.19 0.68
C ALA A 470 -7.53 16.79 0.11
N HIS A 471 -7.40 17.80 -0.77
CA HIS A 471 -8.55 18.52 -1.34
C HIS A 471 -8.33 18.78 -2.83
N PRO A 472 -9.34 18.60 -3.72
CA PRO A 472 -9.19 18.74 -5.17
C PRO A 472 -8.67 20.10 -5.66
N ARG A 473 -8.85 21.16 -4.89
CA ARG A 473 -8.36 22.52 -5.20
C ARG A 473 -7.08 22.93 -4.46
N ALA A 474 -6.53 22.04 -3.61
CA ALA A 474 -5.19 22.28 -3.06
C ALA A 474 -4.15 22.17 -4.18
N SER A 475 -3.01 22.86 -4.06
CA SER A 475 -1.88 22.61 -4.95
C SER A 475 -1.56 21.12 -5.01
N PHE A 476 -1.18 20.64 -6.18
CA PHE A 476 -0.91 19.20 -6.39
C PHE A 476 0.16 18.68 -5.41
N ALA A 477 1.27 19.40 -5.20
CA ALA A 477 2.33 19.01 -4.27
C ALA A 477 1.81 18.87 -2.83
N VAL A 478 0.99 19.83 -2.35
CA VAL A 478 0.39 19.77 -1.01
C VAL A 478 -0.62 18.60 -0.90
N ALA A 479 -1.46 18.42 -1.92
CA ALA A 479 -2.42 17.31 -1.93
C ALA A 479 -1.70 15.96 -1.93
N ASP A 480 -0.61 15.84 -2.68
CA ASP A 480 0.23 14.64 -2.78
C ASP A 480 0.94 14.32 -1.46
N PHE A 481 1.45 15.31 -0.75
CA PHE A 481 2.01 15.11 0.59
C PHE A 481 1.00 14.42 1.53
N TRP A 482 -0.24 14.92 1.60
CA TRP A 482 -1.27 14.33 2.44
C TRP A 482 -1.74 12.96 1.93
N ARG A 483 -1.78 12.77 0.61
CA ARG A 483 -2.08 11.50 -0.03
C ARG A 483 -1.07 10.43 0.36
N PHE A 484 0.23 10.73 0.32
CA PHE A 484 1.27 9.76 0.64
C PHE A 484 1.39 9.45 2.13
N ILE A 485 0.89 10.29 3.03
CA ILE A 485 0.69 9.87 4.42
C ILE A 485 -0.29 8.68 4.50
N VAL A 486 -1.32 8.64 3.65
CA VAL A 486 -2.21 7.46 3.60
C VAL A 486 -1.58 6.32 2.80
N VAL A 487 -1.04 6.59 1.63
CA VAL A 487 -0.49 5.54 0.75
C VAL A 487 0.69 4.82 1.40
N HIS A 488 1.61 5.56 2.01
CA HIS A 488 2.81 5.01 2.62
C HIS A 488 2.61 4.75 4.12
N LEU A 489 2.44 5.79 4.96
CA LEU A 489 2.41 5.60 6.41
C LEU A 489 1.24 4.74 6.89
N TRP A 490 0.05 4.88 6.31
CA TRP A 490 -1.07 4.05 6.72
C TRP A 490 -0.95 2.62 6.21
N VAL A 491 -0.54 2.41 4.93
CA VAL A 491 -0.44 1.08 4.32
C VAL A 491 0.86 0.40 4.74
N GLU A 492 2.01 1.03 4.52
CA GLU A 492 3.31 0.36 4.66
C GLU A 492 3.81 0.31 6.09
N ASP A 493 3.53 1.34 6.92
CA ASP A 493 3.98 1.37 8.30
C ASP A 493 2.93 0.84 9.30
N PHE A 494 1.75 1.50 9.38
CA PHE A 494 0.82 1.21 10.48
C PHE A 494 -0.02 -0.03 10.26
N LEU A 495 -0.35 -0.35 9.01
CA LEU A 495 -1.01 -1.62 8.68
C LEU A 495 -0.03 -2.78 8.87
N GLU A 496 1.25 -2.60 8.52
CA GLU A 496 2.30 -3.59 8.75
C GLU A 496 2.58 -3.78 10.24
N LEU A 497 2.70 -2.71 11.01
CA LEU A 497 2.83 -2.79 12.46
C LEU A 497 1.67 -3.54 13.10
N PHE A 498 0.42 -3.25 12.69
CA PHE A 498 -0.74 -3.96 13.19
C PHE A 498 -0.69 -5.45 12.85
N THR A 499 -0.30 -5.80 11.63
CA THR A 499 -0.19 -7.20 11.20
C THR A 499 0.97 -7.92 11.86
N THR A 500 2.11 -7.27 12.05
CA THR A 500 3.25 -7.81 12.82
C THR A 500 2.85 -8.14 14.24
N VAL A 501 2.13 -7.24 14.90
CA VAL A 501 1.61 -7.50 16.26
C VAL A 501 0.61 -8.66 16.27
N MET A 502 -0.28 -8.75 15.27
CA MET A 502 -1.22 -9.88 15.16
C MET A 502 -0.51 -11.22 14.94
N VAL A 503 0.47 -11.26 14.04
CA VAL A 503 1.26 -12.47 13.75
C VAL A 503 2.05 -12.89 14.98
N ALA A 504 2.72 -11.95 15.64
CA ALA A 504 3.45 -12.22 16.87
C ALA A 504 2.53 -12.76 17.97
N TYR A 505 1.33 -12.16 18.11
CA TYR A 505 0.31 -12.66 19.04
C TYR A 505 -0.13 -14.09 18.70
N LEU A 506 -0.38 -14.36 17.41
CA LEU A 506 -0.75 -15.68 16.94
C LEU A 506 0.30 -16.72 17.31
N PHE A 507 1.58 -16.42 17.09
CA PHE A 507 2.66 -17.33 17.42
C PHE A 507 2.84 -17.54 18.92
N VAL A 508 2.61 -16.53 19.74
CA VAL A 508 2.59 -16.67 21.20
C VAL A 508 1.41 -17.54 21.65
N LEU A 509 0.21 -17.32 21.09
CA LEU A 509 -0.98 -18.13 21.37
C LEU A 509 -0.81 -19.59 20.95
N LEU A 510 -0.08 -19.85 19.86
CA LEU A 510 0.26 -21.20 19.40
C LEU A 510 1.46 -21.81 20.13
N GLY A 511 2.06 -21.08 21.08
CA GLY A 511 3.23 -21.54 21.84
C GLY A 511 4.51 -21.72 20.98
N VAL A 512 4.52 -21.16 19.77
CA VAL A 512 5.67 -21.23 18.85
C VAL A 512 6.80 -20.30 19.29
N VAL A 513 6.43 -19.12 19.80
CA VAL A 513 7.37 -18.07 20.23
C VAL A 513 7.06 -17.64 21.67
N ARG A 514 8.09 -17.36 22.44
CA ARG A 514 7.92 -16.78 23.79
C ARG A 514 7.46 -15.34 23.71
N GLU A 515 6.56 -14.92 24.58
CA GLU A 515 6.04 -13.54 24.64
C GLU A 515 7.18 -12.50 24.70
N ARG A 516 8.26 -12.76 25.44
CA ARG A 516 9.41 -11.85 25.53
C ARG A 516 10.10 -11.63 24.18
N VAL A 517 10.25 -12.68 23.37
CA VAL A 517 10.88 -12.59 22.04
C VAL A 517 9.95 -11.79 21.11
N ALA A 518 8.66 -12.14 21.06
CA ALA A 518 7.65 -11.42 20.29
C ALA A 518 7.62 -9.93 20.64
N MET A 519 7.66 -9.60 21.94
CA MET A 519 7.71 -8.21 22.41
C MET A 519 8.97 -7.48 21.95
N THR A 520 10.14 -8.15 21.97
CA THR A 520 11.41 -7.54 21.52
C THR A 520 11.35 -7.21 20.06
N VAL A 521 10.79 -8.11 19.23
CA VAL A 521 10.58 -7.91 17.78
C VAL A 521 9.68 -6.72 17.54
N ILE A 522 8.50 -6.67 18.17
CA ILE A 522 7.54 -5.57 18.01
C ILE A 522 8.16 -4.22 18.38
N PHE A 523 8.92 -4.15 19.50
CA PHE A 523 9.56 -2.90 19.89
C PHE A 523 10.67 -2.48 18.92
N LEU A 524 11.45 -3.43 18.40
CA LEU A 524 12.45 -3.16 17.39
C LEU A 524 11.81 -2.67 16.09
N ASP A 525 10.74 -3.32 15.67
CA ASP A 525 9.93 -2.96 14.51
C ASP A 525 9.40 -1.52 14.63
N ILE A 526 8.77 -1.17 15.75
CA ILE A 526 8.31 0.20 16.01
C ILE A 526 9.46 1.21 15.93
N ILE A 527 10.65 0.89 16.45
CA ILE A 527 11.81 1.79 16.39
C ILE A 527 12.26 1.99 14.93
N LEU A 528 12.34 0.93 14.15
CA LEU A 528 12.81 0.98 12.79
C LEU A 528 11.80 1.72 11.88
N TYR A 529 10.50 1.43 12.01
CA TYR A 529 9.46 2.13 11.24
C TYR A 529 9.27 3.58 11.67
N SER A 530 9.40 3.90 12.96
CA SER A 530 9.31 5.29 13.41
C SER A 530 10.42 6.20 12.87
N ALA A 531 11.55 5.64 12.47
CA ALA A 531 12.64 6.39 11.83
C ALA A 531 12.62 6.19 10.30
N GLY A 532 12.73 4.95 9.83
CA GLY A 532 12.78 4.60 8.40
C GLY A 532 11.50 4.98 7.69
N GLY A 533 10.39 4.35 8.05
CA GLY A 533 9.12 4.49 7.33
C GLY A 533 8.53 5.89 7.41
N VAL A 534 8.46 6.48 8.63
CA VAL A 534 7.83 7.82 8.79
C VAL A 534 8.55 8.90 7.96
N ILE A 535 9.87 8.87 7.87
CA ILE A 535 10.64 9.81 7.07
C ILE A 535 10.78 9.32 5.64
N GLY A 536 10.90 8.01 5.45
CA GLY A 536 11.01 7.34 4.16
C GLY A 536 9.87 7.61 3.21
N MET A 537 8.66 7.91 3.71
CA MET A 537 7.52 8.36 2.90
C MET A 537 7.93 9.41 1.85
N ALA A 538 8.92 10.23 2.14
CA ALA A 538 9.40 11.27 1.22
C ALA A 538 9.99 10.70 -0.09
N HIS A 539 10.27 9.40 -0.21
CA HIS A 539 10.70 8.81 -1.48
C HIS A 539 9.62 8.86 -2.57
N HIS A 540 8.36 8.97 -2.19
CA HIS A 540 7.27 9.23 -3.15
C HIS A 540 7.18 10.68 -3.63
N LEU A 541 7.93 11.61 -3.03
CA LEU A 541 7.79 13.05 -3.23
C LEU A 541 8.98 13.67 -4.00
N TYR A 542 9.84 12.87 -4.65
CA TYR A 542 11.06 13.35 -5.27
C TYR A 542 10.84 14.39 -6.36
N PHE A 543 9.74 14.28 -7.13
CA PHE A 543 9.56 15.00 -8.39
C PHE A 543 8.21 15.70 -8.53
N ASN A 544 7.46 15.87 -7.47
CA ASN A 544 6.11 16.45 -7.49
C ASN A 544 6.03 17.93 -7.04
N GLY A 545 7.17 18.60 -6.96
CA GLY A 545 7.25 20.01 -6.53
C GLY A 545 7.98 20.24 -5.22
N GLU A 546 8.44 19.17 -4.57
CA GLU A 546 9.19 19.24 -3.30
C GLU A 546 10.66 19.67 -3.52
N PRO A 547 11.27 20.37 -2.53
CA PRO A 547 12.68 20.77 -2.62
C PRO A 547 13.63 19.58 -2.41
N ALA A 548 14.90 19.75 -2.83
CA ALA A 548 15.93 18.71 -2.80
C ALA A 548 16.21 18.11 -1.41
N GLU A 549 16.00 18.85 -0.32
CA GLU A 549 16.12 18.32 1.04
C GLU A 549 15.08 17.23 1.35
N VAL A 550 13.89 17.27 0.76
CA VAL A 550 12.87 16.22 0.88
C VAL A 550 13.31 14.97 0.11
N LEU A 551 13.90 15.14 -1.09
CA LEU A 551 14.52 14.05 -1.85
C LEU A 551 15.64 13.39 -1.04
N ALA A 552 16.52 14.18 -0.42
CA ALA A 552 17.63 13.67 0.39
C ALA A 552 17.15 12.81 1.58
N LEU A 553 16.15 13.31 2.31
CA LEU A 553 15.56 12.60 3.46
C LEU A 553 14.86 11.31 2.98
N GLY A 554 14.02 11.39 1.97
CA GLY A 554 13.34 10.23 1.40
C GLY A 554 14.30 9.14 0.94
N ALA A 555 15.32 9.50 0.18
CA ALA A 555 16.31 8.56 -0.34
C ALA A 555 17.07 7.82 0.76
N PHE A 556 17.54 8.54 1.78
CA PHE A 556 18.32 7.95 2.86
C PHE A 556 17.48 7.04 3.77
N PHE A 557 16.32 7.52 4.20
CA PHE A 557 15.48 6.79 5.15
C PHE A 557 14.73 5.63 4.50
N SER A 558 14.33 5.73 3.24
CA SER A 558 13.75 4.62 2.48
C SER A 558 14.72 3.43 2.37
N ALA A 559 16.02 3.68 2.21
CA ALA A 559 17.02 2.60 2.21
C ALA A 559 17.06 1.84 3.54
N LEU A 560 16.76 2.51 4.65
CA LEU A 560 16.72 1.88 5.99
C LEU A 560 15.48 1.04 6.24
N GLU A 561 14.39 1.22 5.48
CA GLU A 561 13.17 0.40 5.57
C GLU A 561 13.41 -1.05 5.16
N VAL A 562 14.37 -1.32 4.30
CA VAL A 562 14.73 -2.69 3.89
C VAL A 562 15.30 -3.51 5.06
N ILE A 563 15.80 -2.85 6.11
CA ILE A 563 16.38 -3.53 7.29
C ILE A 563 15.31 -4.30 8.07
N PRO A 564 14.17 -3.69 8.53
CA PRO A 564 13.10 -4.43 9.19
C PRO A 564 12.49 -5.49 8.26
N LEU A 565 12.32 -5.21 6.96
CA LEU A 565 11.80 -6.18 6.00
C LEU A 565 12.70 -7.43 5.89
N THR A 566 14.02 -7.24 5.86
CA THR A 566 14.99 -8.34 5.88
C THR A 566 14.90 -9.13 7.19
N PHE A 567 14.73 -8.45 8.32
CA PHE A 567 14.59 -9.06 9.63
C PHE A 567 13.35 -9.96 9.71
N LEU A 568 12.18 -9.47 9.30
CA LEU A 568 10.94 -10.25 9.25
C LEU A 568 11.05 -11.49 8.35
N THR A 569 11.81 -11.40 7.26
CA THR A 569 12.09 -12.53 6.36
C THR A 569 12.92 -13.62 7.05
N VAL A 570 13.96 -13.24 7.78
CA VAL A 570 14.79 -14.17 8.57
C VAL A 570 13.96 -14.83 9.68
N GLU A 571 13.04 -14.09 10.31
CA GLU A 571 12.10 -14.66 11.28
C GLU A 571 11.14 -15.67 10.65
N ALA A 572 10.52 -15.33 9.51
CA ALA A 572 9.65 -16.25 8.79
C ALA A 572 10.36 -17.57 8.44
N TRP A 573 11.63 -17.49 8.03
CA TRP A 573 12.47 -18.68 7.81
C TRP A 573 12.71 -19.48 9.09
N SER A 574 12.95 -18.82 10.22
CA SER A 574 13.11 -19.48 11.51
C SER A 574 11.85 -20.19 11.97
N PHE A 575 10.67 -19.62 11.68
CA PHE A 575 9.37 -20.24 11.95
C PHE A 575 9.12 -21.50 11.11
N LEU A 576 9.57 -21.53 9.85
CA LEU A 576 9.56 -22.74 9.04
C LEU A 576 10.31 -23.89 9.72
N GLN A 577 11.51 -23.60 10.20
CA GLN A 577 12.32 -24.61 10.88
C GLN A 577 11.69 -25.08 12.19
N LEU A 578 11.08 -24.17 12.94
CA LEU A 578 10.37 -24.51 14.18
C LEU A 578 9.10 -25.31 13.89
N GLY A 579 8.31 -24.92 12.90
CA GLY A 579 7.11 -25.67 12.48
C GLY A 579 7.44 -27.08 12.02
N ALA A 580 8.49 -27.28 11.22
CA ALA A 580 8.95 -28.59 10.79
C ALA A 580 9.46 -29.47 11.95
N ARG A 581 10.10 -28.87 12.96
CA ARG A 581 10.54 -29.58 14.17
C ARG A 581 9.37 -29.95 15.07
N GLN A 582 8.37 -29.10 15.22
CA GLN A 582 7.16 -29.41 16.00
C GLN A 582 6.29 -30.48 15.33
N GLU A 583 6.18 -30.48 13.99
CA GLU A 583 5.47 -31.50 13.25
C GLU A 583 6.10 -32.90 13.48
N SER A 584 7.44 -32.94 13.70
CA SER A 584 8.16 -34.21 14.01
C SER A 584 8.10 -34.63 15.50
N GLN A 585 7.70 -33.74 16.41
CA GLN A 585 7.71 -33.95 17.86
C GLN A 585 6.31 -33.90 18.50
N SER A 586 5.28 -33.44 17.79
CA SER A 586 3.92 -33.36 18.34
C SER A 586 3.20 -34.69 18.25
N VAL A 587 2.49 -35.05 19.32
CA VAL A 587 1.63 -36.24 19.40
C VAL A 587 0.37 -36.05 18.52
N THR A 588 0.01 -34.84 18.18
CA THR A 588 -1.14 -34.48 17.32
C THR A 588 -0.68 -33.74 16.08
N PRO A 589 -1.30 -33.96 14.89
CA PRO A 589 -0.97 -33.22 13.69
C PRO A 589 -1.17 -31.69 13.91
N PHE A 590 -0.23 -30.88 13.43
CA PHE A 590 -0.32 -29.41 13.52
C PHE A 590 -1.49 -28.90 12.64
N PRO A 591 -2.52 -28.28 13.23
CA PRO A 591 -3.76 -28.01 12.51
C PRO A 591 -3.69 -26.81 11.55
N HIS A 592 -2.65 -25.95 11.64
CA HIS A 592 -2.57 -24.67 10.94
C HIS A 592 -1.50 -24.63 9.84
N ARG A 593 -1.15 -25.79 9.27
CA ARG A 593 -0.08 -25.90 8.25
C ARG A 593 -0.21 -24.87 7.14
N TRP A 594 -1.40 -24.72 6.54
CA TRP A 594 -1.57 -23.82 5.39
C TRP A 594 -1.56 -22.35 5.78
N ALA A 595 -2.10 -21.98 6.94
CA ALA A 595 -1.95 -20.61 7.46
C ALA A 595 -0.47 -20.25 7.64
N VAL A 596 0.33 -21.14 8.24
CA VAL A 596 1.79 -20.94 8.40
C VAL A 596 2.50 -20.89 7.05
N MET A 597 2.13 -21.73 6.08
CA MET A 597 2.72 -21.68 4.73
C MET A 597 2.48 -20.32 4.06
N PHE A 598 1.30 -19.72 4.22
CA PHE A 598 1.04 -18.37 3.75
C PHE A 598 1.92 -17.32 4.45
N LEU A 599 2.14 -17.44 5.77
CA LEU A 599 3.07 -16.56 6.51
C LEU A 599 4.52 -16.70 6.02
N VAL A 600 4.90 -17.88 5.58
CA VAL A 600 6.22 -18.10 4.96
C VAL A 600 6.31 -17.41 3.59
N ALA A 601 5.25 -17.52 2.78
CA ALA A 601 5.18 -16.80 1.51
C ALA A 601 5.25 -15.27 1.72
N VAL A 602 4.64 -14.75 2.80
CA VAL A 602 4.79 -13.34 3.21
C VAL A 602 6.28 -12.99 3.38
N GLY A 603 7.05 -13.80 4.12
CA GLY A 603 8.49 -13.54 4.29
C GLY A 603 9.27 -13.52 2.98
N PHE A 604 8.96 -14.41 2.05
CA PHE A 604 9.59 -14.43 0.73
C PHE A 604 9.26 -13.19 -0.09
N TRP A 605 7.98 -12.84 -0.20
CA TRP A 605 7.54 -11.68 -0.96
C TRP A 605 7.91 -10.35 -0.30
N ASN A 606 7.99 -10.31 1.03
CA ASN A 606 8.48 -9.16 1.77
C ASN A 606 9.93 -8.83 1.41
N PHE A 607 10.80 -9.84 1.34
CA PHE A 607 12.18 -9.64 0.91
C PHE A 607 12.28 -9.23 -0.56
N LEU A 608 11.63 -9.97 -1.46
CA LEU A 608 11.75 -9.76 -2.90
C LEU A 608 10.92 -8.56 -3.38
N GLY A 609 9.63 -8.53 -3.00
CA GLY A 609 8.67 -7.53 -3.48
C GLY A 609 8.84 -6.18 -2.81
N ALA A 610 8.73 -6.13 -1.49
CA ALA A 610 8.86 -4.90 -0.74
C ALA A 610 10.34 -4.46 -0.64
N GLY A 611 11.25 -5.38 -0.26
CA GLY A 611 12.65 -5.06 -0.06
C GLY A 611 13.39 -4.80 -1.36
N VAL A 612 13.60 -5.84 -2.19
CA VAL A 612 14.49 -5.72 -3.38
C VAL A 612 13.88 -4.83 -4.45
N PHE A 613 12.65 -5.10 -4.87
CA PHE A 613 12.01 -4.29 -5.92
C PHE A 613 11.76 -2.87 -5.46
N GLY A 614 11.28 -2.67 -4.22
CA GLY A 614 11.04 -1.35 -3.65
C GLY A 614 12.31 -0.51 -3.58
N PHE A 615 13.39 -1.08 -3.03
CA PHE A 615 14.65 -0.37 -2.97
C PHE A 615 15.18 0.05 -4.35
N LEU A 616 15.13 -0.86 -5.34
CA LEU A 616 15.66 -0.57 -6.67
C LEU A 616 14.94 0.60 -7.35
N ILE A 617 13.60 0.69 -7.22
CA ILE A 617 12.83 1.80 -7.82
C ILE A 617 12.90 3.09 -6.99
N ASN A 618 13.24 3.00 -5.69
CA ASN A 618 13.34 4.16 -4.80
C ASN A 618 14.70 4.88 -4.84
N LEU A 619 15.69 4.35 -5.56
CA LEU A 619 16.91 5.10 -5.82
C LEU A 619 16.58 6.32 -6.67
N PRO A 620 16.89 7.57 -6.25
CA PRO A 620 16.43 8.79 -6.95
C PRO A 620 16.77 8.81 -8.45
N VAL A 621 17.95 8.33 -8.87
CA VAL A 621 18.32 8.24 -10.30
C VAL A 621 17.49 7.20 -11.04
N VAL A 622 17.16 6.07 -10.41
CA VAL A 622 16.31 5.05 -11.04
C VAL A 622 14.87 5.55 -11.11
N SER A 623 14.36 6.08 -10.00
CA SER A 623 13.01 6.67 -9.92
C SER A 623 12.81 7.79 -10.95
N TYR A 624 13.86 8.58 -11.24
CA TYR A 624 13.84 9.65 -12.23
C TYR A 624 13.41 9.15 -13.63
N TYR A 625 13.75 7.92 -14.01
CA TYR A 625 13.41 7.33 -15.31
C TYR A 625 12.25 6.34 -15.26
N GLU A 626 11.97 5.72 -14.06
CA GLU A 626 11.05 4.61 -13.98
C GLU A 626 9.67 4.96 -13.36
N ILE A 627 9.58 6.04 -12.57
CA ILE A 627 8.32 6.41 -11.87
C ILE A 627 7.13 6.37 -12.83
N GLY A 628 6.03 5.71 -12.44
CA GLY A 628 4.86 5.57 -13.29
C GLY A 628 5.01 4.60 -14.48
N THR A 629 5.99 3.69 -14.44
CA THR A 629 6.12 2.57 -15.39
C THR A 629 5.59 1.25 -14.80
N ALA A 630 5.66 0.18 -15.59
CA ALA A 630 5.28 -1.14 -15.10
C ALA A 630 6.26 -1.72 -14.03
N LEU A 631 7.44 -1.11 -13.80
CA LEU A 631 8.32 -1.46 -12.67
C LEU A 631 7.69 -1.06 -11.33
N THR A 632 7.09 0.12 -11.25
CA THR A 632 6.31 0.54 -10.07
C THR A 632 5.14 -0.42 -9.82
N ALA A 633 4.41 -0.81 -10.90
CA ALA A 633 3.33 -1.78 -10.81
C ALA A 633 3.84 -3.18 -10.38
N ASN A 634 5.02 -3.59 -10.84
CA ASN A 634 5.66 -4.86 -10.44
C ASN A 634 5.95 -4.88 -8.93
N HIS A 635 6.58 -3.81 -8.42
CA HIS A 635 6.83 -3.66 -6.98
C HIS A 635 5.52 -3.71 -6.19
N SER A 636 4.52 -2.90 -6.54
CA SER A 636 3.27 -2.82 -5.79
C SER A 636 2.49 -4.13 -5.77
N HIS A 637 2.46 -4.92 -6.86
CA HIS A 637 1.83 -6.24 -6.86
C HIS A 637 2.61 -7.24 -6.00
N ALA A 638 3.95 -7.27 -6.10
CA ALA A 638 4.78 -8.17 -5.32
C ALA A 638 4.71 -7.85 -3.81
N ALA A 639 4.62 -6.57 -3.44
CA ALA A 639 4.47 -6.13 -2.05
C ALA A 639 3.03 -6.30 -1.56
N MET A 640 2.04 -5.67 -2.21
CA MET A 640 0.65 -5.67 -1.72
C MET A 640 0.03 -7.07 -1.72
N MET A 641 0.10 -7.79 -2.83
CA MET A 641 -0.45 -9.16 -2.89
C MET A 641 0.47 -10.16 -2.18
N GLY A 642 1.78 -10.02 -2.36
CA GLY A 642 2.77 -10.95 -1.79
C GLY A 642 2.88 -10.86 -0.27
N VAL A 643 2.75 -9.67 0.33
CA VAL A 643 2.81 -9.48 1.77
C VAL A 643 1.39 -9.44 2.35
N TYR A 644 0.65 -8.37 2.11
CA TYR A 644 -0.66 -8.18 2.75
C TYR A 644 -1.71 -9.15 2.26
N GLY A 645 -1.71 -9.47 0.96
CA GLY A 645 -2.65 -10.43 0.39
C GLY A 645 -2.44 -11.84 0.92
N MET A 646 -1.19 -12.33 0.91
CA MET A 646 -0.88 -13.66 1.46
C MET A 646 -1.16 -13.72 2.97
N LEU A 647 -0.88 -12.64 3.70
CA LEU A 647 -1.16 -12.52 5.12
C LEU A 647 -2.68 -12.56 5.41
N ALA A 648 -3.46 -11.81 4.64
CA ALA A 648 -4.93 -11.80 4.76
C ALA A 648 -5.54 -13.18 4.52
N VAL A 649 -5.03 -13.92 3.52
CA VAL A 649 -5.43 -15.31 3.26
C VAL A 649 -4.96 -16.23 4.40
N GLY A 650 -3.74 -16.03 4.91
CA GLY A 650 -3.23 -16.76 6.07
C GLY A 650 -4.15 -16.64 7.30
N PHE A 651 -4.58 -15.41 7.62
CA PHE A 651 -5.54 -15.17 8.71
C PHE A 651 -6.92 -15.77 8.43
N MET A 652 -7.42 -15.64 7.20
CA MET A 652 -8.67 -16.28 6.80
C MET A 652 -8.60 -17.80 7.06
N LEU A 653 -7.55 -18.47 6.59
CA LEU A 653 -7.40 -19.92 6.76
C LEU A 653 -7.22 -20.31 8.23
N PHE A 654 -6.47 -19.51 9.01
CA PHE A 654 -6.36 -19.72 10.45
C PHE A 654 -7.72 -19.67 11.13
N CYS A 655 -8.50 -18.64 10.90
CA CYS A 655 -9.82 -18.48 11.52
C CYS A 655 -10.83 -19.51 11.02
N LEU A 656 -10.84 -19.79 9.71
CA LEU A 656 -11.72 -20.81 9.12
C LEU A 656 -11.44 -22.22 9.64
N ARG A 657 -10.19 -22.51 10.04
CA ARG A 657 -9.85 -23.80 10.63
C ARG A 657 -10.60 -24.08 11.93
N TYR A 658 -10.95 -23.04 12.69
CA TYR A 658 -11.81 -23.14 13.87
C TYR A 658 -13.30 -23.03 13.55
N LEU A 659 -13.67 -22.33 12.47
CA LEU A 659 -15.08 -22.14 12.08
C LEU A 659 -15.66 -23.33 11.33
N LEU A 660 -14.81 -24.18 10.74
CA LEU A 660 -15.23 -25.36 9.99
C LEU A 660 -15.06 -26.63 10.83
N PRO A 661 -16.05 -27.53 10.85
CA PRO A 661 -15.85 -28.87 11.39
C PRO A 661 -14.84 -29.65 10.52
N GLU A 662 -14.26 -30.70 11.08
CA GLU A 662 -13.15 -31.46 10.43
C GLU A 662 -13.55 -32.04 9.06
N ASP A 663 -14.80 -32.49 8.92
CA ASP A 663 -15.35 -33.04 7.67
C ASP A 663 -15.62 -32.00 6.58
N ALA A 664 -15.77 -30.73 6.96
CA ALA A 664 -15.95 -29.60 6.02
C ALA A 664 -14.64 -28.90 5.68
N TRP A 665 -13.57 -29.11 6.44
CA TRP A 665 -12.25 -28.57 6.12
C TRP A 665 -11.63 -29.29 4.92
N SER A 666 -11.03 -28.53 3.99
CA SER A 666 -10.38 -29.09 2.80
C SER A 666 -8.93 -28.65 2.66
N ASP A 667 -8.00 -29.49 3.08
CA ASP A 667 -6.56 -29.28 2.83
C ASP A 667 -6.23 -29.15 1.34
N LYS A 668 -6.99 -29.82 0.47
CA LYS A 668 -6.80 -29.75 -0.98
C LYS A 668 -7.08 -28.34 -1.50
N LEU A 669 -8.18 -27.70 -1.06
CA LEU A 669 -8.51 -26.33 -1.46
C LEU A 669 -7.47 -25.33 -0.95
N ALA A 670 -7.06 -25.45 0.32
CA ALA A 670 -6.03 -24.59 0.91
C ALA A 670 -4.67 -24.75 0.20
N LYS A 671 -4.26 -25.99 -0.09
CA LYS A 671 -3.04 -26.30 -0.86
C LYS A 671 -3.09 -25.73 -2.27
N THR A 672 -4.19 -25.95 -2.98
CA THR A 672 -4.36 -25.46 -4.35
C THR A 672 -4.30 -23.95 -4.38
N SER A 673 -5.02 -23.27 -3.46
CA SER A 673 -4.97 -21.81 -3.32
C SER A 673 -3.55 -21.32 -3.07
N PHE A 674 -2.81 -21.91 -2.14
CA PHE A 674 -1.44 -21.50 -1.82
C PHE A 674 -0.52 -21.52 -3.06
N TRP A 675 -0.47 -22.65 -3.76
CA TRP A 675 0.44 -22.78 -4.90
C TRP A 675 -0.02 -21.92 -6.08
N SER A 676 -1.31 -21.86 -6.36
CA SER A 676 -1.85 -21.09 -7.49
C SER A 676 -1.68 -19.58 -7.30
N LEU A 677 -1.88 -19.06 -6.09
CA LEU A 677 -1.63 -17.64 -5.79
C LEU A 677 -0.15 -17.28 -5.93
N ASN A 678 0.75 -18.10 -5.36
CA ASN A 678 2.18 -17.81 -5.42
C ASN A 678 2.76 -17.95 -6.85
N ILE A 679 2.39 -19.00 -7.58
CA ILE A 679 2.86 -19.20 -8.96
C ILE A 679 2.24 -18.13 -9.89
N GLY A 680 0.94 -17.83 -9.74
CA GLY A 680 0.27 -16.79 -10.54
C GLY A 680 0.86 -15.39 -10.29
N LEU A 681 1.15 -15.05 -9.03
CA LEU A 681 1.83 -13.81 -8.68
C LEU A 681 3.26 -13.75 -9.27
N ALA A 682 4.03 -14.83 -9.13
CA ALA A 682 5.36 -14.92 -9.73
C ALA A 682 5.30 -14.80 -11.27
N TRP A 683 4.32 -15.44 -11.90
CA TRP A 683 4.09 -15.30 -13.34
C TRP A 683 3.82 -13.85 -13.73
N MET A 684 2.91 -13.18 -13.03
CA MET A 684 2.60 -11.78 -13.27
C MET A 684 3.84 -10.89 -13.12
N CYS A 685 4.62 -11.07 -12.06
CA CYS A 685 5.80 -10.27 -11.81
C CYS A 685 6.91 -10.51 -12.84
N PHE A 686 7.31 -11.76 -13.07
CA PHE A 686 8.53 -12.09 -13.83
C PHE A 686 8.28 -12.27 -15.33
N VAL A 687 7.08 -12.65 -15.76
CA VAL A 687 6.77 -12.91 -17.19
C VAL A 687 6.17 -11.69 -17.85
N THR A 688 5.49 -10.81 -17.10
CA THR A 688 4.78 -9.67 -17.70
C THR A 688 5.25 -8.32 -17.18
N LEU A 689 5.05 -8.00 -15.89
CA LEU A 689 5.29 -6.64 -15.39
C LEU A 689 6.77 -6.24 -15.41
N LEU A 690 7.68 -7.10 -14.98
CA LEU A 690 9.11 -6.81 -14.99
C LEU A 690 9.65 -6.64 -16.42
N PRO A 691 9.39 -7.55 -17.41
CA PRO A 691 9.79 -7.33 -18.79
C PRO A 691 9.21 -6.07 -19.41
N LEU A 692 7.90 -5.81 -19.20
CA LEU A 692 7.24 -4.60 -19.67
C LEU A 692 7.88 -3.34 -19.10
N GLY A 693 8.15 -3.34 -17.79
CA GLY A 693 8.78 -2.22 -17.11
C GLY A 693 10.21 -1.97 -17.58
N ILE A 694 11.00 -3.02 -17.88
CA ILE A 694 12.34 -2.87 -18.45
C ILE A 694 12.28 -2.24 -19.84
N VAL A 695 11.33 -2.64 -20.67
CA VAL A 695 11.14 -2.04 -22.01
C VAL A 695 10.76 -0.57 -21.89
N GLN A 696 9.87 -0.21 -20.96
CA GLN A 696 9.51 1.19 -20.67
C GLN A 696 10.71 1.99 -20.13
N LEU A 697 11.45 1.44 -19.17
CA LEU A 697 12.64 2.09 -18.62
C LEU A 697 13.69 2.36 -19.73
N HIS A 698 13.95 1.37 -20.60
CA HIS A 698 14.86 1.55 -21.73
C HIS A 698 14.39 2.71 -22.61
N ARG A 699 13.10 2.78 -22.93
CA ARG A 699 12.54 3.83 -23.76
C ARG A 699 12.63 5.21 -23.09
N SER A 700 12.35 5.27 -21.77
CA SER A 700 12.48 6.49 -20.98
C SER A 700 13.90 7.05 -20.95
N VAL A 701 14.91 6.16 -20.88
CA VAL A 701 16.33 6.56 -20.88
C VAL A 701 16.81 6.96 -22.26
N SER A 702 16.34 6.30 -23.34
CA SER A 702 16.86 6.49 -24.70
C SER A 702 16.19 7.59 -25.49
N GLU A 703 14.90 7.88 -25.22
CA GLU A 703 14.07 8.79 -26.03
C GLU A 703 13.35 9.85 -25.20
N GLY A 704 13.38 9.72 -23.87
CA GLY A 704 12.65 10.57 -22.93
C GLY A 704 11.42 9.89 -22.32
N TYR A 705 11.01 10.41 -21.17
CA TYR A 705 9.91 9.79 -20.39
C TYR A 705 8.56 9.86 -21.13
N TRP A 706 8.28 10.94 -21.85
CA TRP A 706 7.08 11.08 -22.68
C TRP A 706 6.91 9.90 -23.65
N ALA A 707 8.02 9.48 -24.31
CA ALA A 707 7.99 8.38 -25.27
C ALA A 707 7.65 7.03 -24.64
N ALA A 708 8.08 6.79 -23.40
CA ALA A 708 7.74 5.59 -22.63
C ALA A 708 6.27 5.57 -22.15
N ARG A 709 5.57 6.71 -22.23
CA ARG A 709 4.19 6.90 -21.79
C ARG A 709 3.25 7.22 -22.94
N GLU A 710 3.75 7.31 -24.17
CA GLU A 710 2.91 7.53 -25.35
C GLU A 710 1.98 6.33 -25.59
N LEU A 711 0.70 6.60 -25.89
CA LEU A 711 -0.32 5.57 -26.05
C LEU A 711 0.02 4.55 -27.13
N ASN A 712 0.55 5.01 -28.27
CA ASN A 712 0.97 4.14 -29.37
C ASN A 712 2.10 3.18 -28.96
N PHE A 713 3.01 3.62 -28.09
CA PHE A 713 4.04 2.75 -27.54
C PHE A 713 3.45 1.74 -26.55
N LEU A 714 2.57 2.20 -25.65
CA LEU A 714 1.98 1.35 -24.60
C LEU A 714 1.08 0.24 -25.17
N THR A 715 0.55 0.44 -26.37
CA THR A 715 -0.34 -0.51 -27.08
C THR A 715 0.29 -1.16 -28.31
N ASN A 716 1.59 -1.02 -28.51
CA ASN A 716 2.29 -1.66 -29.64
C ASN A 716 2.30 -3.20 -29.51
N ASP A 717 2.63 -3.91 -30.60
CA ASP A 717 2.59 -5.37 -30.68
C ASP A 717 3.37 -6.07 -29.57
N LEU A 718 4.56 -5.54 -29.16
CA LEU A 718 5.38 -6.11 -28.09
C LEU A 718 4.66 -5.98 -26.72
N ASN A 719 4.16 -4.80 -26.43
CA ASN A 719 3.47 -4.53 -25.16
C ASN A 719 2.11 -5.28 -25.10
N ALA A 720 1.41 -5.38 -26.21
CA ALA A 720 0.20 -6.21 -26.34
C ALA A 720 0.52 -7.69 -26.12
N LEU A 721 1.60 -8.22 -26.72
CA LEU A 721 2.05 -9.60 -26.48
C LEU A 721 2.35 -9.85 -25.00
N LEU A 722 3.09 -8.96 -24.33
CA LEU A 722 3.37 -9.07 -22.91
C LEU A 722 2.08 -8.99 -22.07
N GLY A 723 1.09 -8.20 -22.51
CA GLY A 723 -0.26 -8.16 -21.96
C GLY A 723 -0.96 -9.52 -22.05
N TRP A 724 -0.94 -10.15 -23.22
CA TRP A 724 -1.54 -11.47 -23.42
C TRP A 724 -0.83 -12.60 -22.68
N LEU A 725 0.49 -12.53 -22.52
CA LEU A 725 1.25 -13.52 -21.74
C LEU A 725 0.87 -13.57 -20.27
N ARG A 726 0.11 -12.61 -19.78
CA ARG A 726 -0.42 -12.63 -18.42
C ARG A 726 -1.55 -13.68 -18.24
N LEU A 727 -2.30 -13.98 -19.29
CA LEU A 727 -3.52 -14.82 -19.22
C LEU A 727 -3.32 -16.18 -18.53
N PRO A 728 -2.26 -16.99 -18.78
CA PRO A 728 -2.07 -18.24 -18.07
C PRO A 728 -1.92 -18.07 -16.56
N GLY A 729 -1.16 -17.03 -16.16
CA GLY A 729 -0.98 -16.68 -14.74
C GLY A 729 -2.29 -16.26 -14.08
N ASP A 730 -3.08 -15.43 -14.75
CA ASP A 730 -4.37 -14.95 -14.23
C ASP A 730 -5.39 -16.08 -14.09
N VAL A 731 -5.47 -17.00 -15.07
CA VAL A 731 -6.34 -18.18 -14.99
C VAL A 731 -5.95 -19.07 -13.82
N LEU A 732 -4.65 -19.29 -13.61
CA LEU A 732 -4.16 -20.07 -12.48
C LEU A 732 -4.46 -19.35 -11.15
N PHE A 733 -4.19 -18.04 -11.08
CA PHE A 733 -4.39 -17.22 -9.89
C PHE A 733 -5.87 -17.19 -9.47
N ILE A 734 -6.78 -16.91 -10.40
CA ILE A 734 -8.22 -16.83 -10.11
C ILE A 734 -8.80 -18.22 -9.90
N GLY A 735 -8.62 -19.13 -10.87
CA GLY A 735 -9.25 -20.45 -10.87
C GLY A 735 -8.73 -21.37 -9.77
N GLY A 736 -7.42 -21.43 -9.62
CA GLY A 736 -6.77 -22.27 -8.61
C GLY A 736 -6.52 -21.58 -7.27
N GLY A 737 -6.41 -20.27 -7.27
CA GLY A 737 -6.09 -19.47 -6.09
C GLY A 737 -7.31 -18.90 -5.38
N VAL A 738 -8.05 -18.02 -6.04
CA VAL A 738 -9.12 -17.22 -5.43
C VAL A 738 -10.43 -18.02 -5.27
N LEU A 739 -10.87 -18.76 -6.29
CA LEU A 739 -12.11 -19.52 -6.23
C LEU A 739 -12.15 -20.55 -5.07
N PRO A 740 -11.08 -21.29 -4.76
CA PRO A 740 -11.05 -22.12 -3.56
C PRO A 740 -11.33 -21.36 -2.26
N LEU A 741 -10.84 -20.11 -2.13
CA LEU A 741 -11.09 -19.29 -0.94
C LEU A 741 -12.57 -18.87 -0.85
N VAL A 742 -13.21 -18.53 -1.98
CA VAL A 742 -14.66 -18.26 -2.01
C VAL A 742 -15.45 -19.49 -1.55
N LEU A 743 -15.09 -20.69 -2.02
CA LEU A 743 -15.74 -21.92 -1.60
C LEU A 743 -15.55 -22.18 -0.10
N MET A 744 -14.33 -21.98 0.44
CA MET A 744 -14.07 -22.13 1.87
C MET A 744 -14.80 -21.08 2.70
N GLY A 745 -14.89 -19.83 2.24
CA GLY A 745 -15.68 -18.77 2.88
C GLY A 745 -17.17 -19.10 2.93
N LEU A 746 -17.74 -19.64 1.85
CA LEU A 746 -19.12 -20.14 1.80
C LEU A 746 -19.36 -21.27 2.80
N GLN A 747 -18.42 -22.23 2.91
CA GLN A 747 -18.48 -23.29 3.90
C GLN A 747 -18.42 -22.71 5.32
N GLY A 748 -17.56 -21.72 5.58
CA GLY A 748 -17.48 -21.02 6.87
C GLY A 748 -18.81 -20.42 7.31
N VAL A 749 -19.53 -19.78 6.38
CA VAL A 749 -20.88 -19.23 6.66
C VAL A 749 -21.91 -20.33 6.90
N ARG A 750 -21.85 -21.42 6.12
CA ARG A 750 -22.80 -22.57 6.29
C ARG A 750 -22.64 -23.27 7.63
N HIS A 751 -21.42 -23.48 8.07
CA HIS A 751 -21.09 -24.27 9.26
C HIS A 751 -20.92 -23.43 10.56
N ARG A 752 -21.00 -22.10 10.50
CA ARG A 752 -20.83 -21.21 11.66
C ARG A 752 -21.70 -21.53 12.87
N GLY A 753 -22.81 -22.21 12.68
CA GLY A 753 -23.75 -22.61 13.74
C GLY A 753 -23.50 -23.99 14.33
N SER A 754 -22.58 -24.81 13.76
CA SER A 754 -22.31 -26.18 14.21
C SER A 754 -21.41 -26.26 15.44
N HIS A 755 -20.70 -25.19 15.79
CA HIS A 755 -19.81 -25.15 16.95
C HIS A 755 -20.57 -24.87 18.25
N GLN A 756 -20.10 -25.47 19.33
CA GLN A 756 -20.60 -25.16 20.68
C GLN A 756 -20.28 -23.72 21.04
N ASP A 757 -21.18 -23.09 21.79
CA ASP A 757 -20.89 -21.77 22.38
C ASP A 757 -19.94 -21.95 23.57
N ALA A 758 -18.97 -21.03 23.70
CA ALA A 758 -18.09 -21.01 24.85
C ALA A 758 -18.91 -20.79 26.15
N LEU A 759 -19.01 -21.82 26.98
CA LEU A 759 -19.74 -21.79 28.24
C LEU A 759 -18.89 -21.23 29.37
N ASP A 760 -17.57 -21.52 29.34
CA ASP A 760 -16.58 -21.08 30.32
C ASP A 760 -15.37 -20.43 29.66
N ASP A 761 -14.58 -19.67 30.44
CA ASP A 761 -13.38 -18.98 29.93
C ASP A 761 -12.31 -20.00 29.47
N ASP A 762 -12.26 -21.19 30.09
CA ASP A 762 -11.34 -22.27 29.72
C ASP A 762 -11.66 -22.90 28.36
N ASP A 763 -12.88 -22.78 27.87
CA ASP A 763 -13.29 -23.29 26.55
C ASP A 763 -12.58 -22.57 25.40
N LEU A 764 -12.03 -21.37 25.65
CA LEU A 764 -11.31 -20.55 24.67
C LEU A 764 -9.83 -20.90 24.57
N LEU A 765 -9.31 -21.79 25.43
CA LEU A 765 -7.90 -22.18 25.40
C LEU A 765 -7.59 -23.08 24.23
N LEU A 766 -6.50 -22.78 23.52
CA LEU A 766 -6.02 -23.53 22.35
C LEU A 766 -5.25 -24.82 22.73
N PHE A 767 -4.86 -24.96 24.00
CA PHE A 767 -4.08 -26.09 24.53
C PHE A 767 -4.82 -26.80 25.65
N THR A 768 -4.64 -28.11 25.76
CA THR A 768 -5.18 -28.93 26.86
C THR A 768 -4.17 -29.15 27.98
N GLU A 769 -2.90 -29.21 27.69
CA GLU A 769 -1.82 -29.40 28.66
C GLU A 769 -0.49 -28.89 28.12
N VAL A 770 0.31 -28.27 29.00
CA VAL A 770 1.73 -28.01 28.82
C VAL A 770 2.45 -28.94 29.76
N THR A 771 2.95 -30.03 29.24
CA THR A 771 3.74 -30.98 30.05
C THR A 771 5.21 -30.54 30.01
N PRO A 772 5.82 -30.13 31.14
CA PRO A 772 7.25 -29.91 31.15
C PRO A 772 7.95 -31.22 30.88
N THR A 773 8.79 -31.29 29.87
CA THR A 773 9.67 -32.45 29.69
C THR A 773 10.67 -32.50 30.85
N THR A 774 10.41 -33.33 31.84
CA THR A 774 11.41 -33.76 32.82
C THR A 774 12.37 -34.72 32.14
N GLY A 775 13.24 -34.19 31.27
CA GLY A 775 14.43 -34.94 30.87
C GLY A 775 15.38 -35.02 32.06
N PRO A 776 16.13 -36.15 32.23
CA PRO A 776 17.08 -36.25 33.31
C PRO A 776 18.10 -35.11 33.19
N ALA A 777 18.32 -34.40 34.29
CA ALA A 777 19.31 -33.36 34.40
C ALA A 777 20.68 -33.92 34.00
N ASN A 778 21.12 -33.66 32.77
CA ASN A 778 22.48 -33.96 32.36
C ASN A 778 23.42 -32.93 32.95
N THR A 779 24.03 -33.28 34.06
CA THR A 779 25.05 -32.51 34.78
C THR A 779 26.40 -32.67 34.09
N ASP A 780 26.52 -32.40 32.83
CA ASP A 780 27.84 -32.24 32.22
C ASP A 780 28.15 -30.74 32.07
N ARG A 781 28.89 -30.26 33.13
CA ARG A 781 29.66 -29.04 33.05
C ARG A 781 30.72 -29.19 31.97
N VAL A 782 30.54 -28.57 30.82
CA VAL A 782 31.65 -28.31 29.93
C VAL A 782 32.26 -26.95 30.35
N GLU A 783 33.38 -26.99 30.98
CA GLU A 783 34.29 -25.83 31.11
C GLU A 783 34.75 -25.45 29.70
N VAL A 784 34.44 -24.25 29.29
CA VAL A 784 34.99 -23.65 28.06
C VAL A 784 36.13 -22.74 28.50
N ARG A 785 37.35 -23.07 28.04
CA ARG A 785 38.48 -22.16 27.97
C ARG A 785 38.32 -21.18 26.81
#